data_407c06b2b52514e2f212b9746dbd479f
#
_entry.id   407c06b2b52514e2f212b9746dbd479f
#
_cell.length_a   1.000
_cell.length_b   1.000
_cell.length_c   1.000
_cell.angle_alpha   90.00
_cell.angle_beta   90.00
_cell.angle_gamma   90.00
#
_symmetry.space_group_name_H-M   'P 1'
#
loop_
_entity.id
_entity.type
_entity.pdbx_description
1 polymer ?
#
loop_
_entity_poly.entity_id
_entity_poly.type
_entity_poly.pdbx_seq_one_letter_code
_entity_poly.pdbx_strand_id
1 'polypeptide(L)'
;MKRRTLPLFILLATLPIHPALAETTESDDGDVAELGPVRVQGAEIKGTEISTEKLLKVPGAGNDPLKAVEALPGVVLGGFGPFSVPAVRGSNPQDNIYITDFVPVGYVFHNDGNSTYNDNIIEDFSLKAGAWDPEYSNAIGAVLATKLRDPYREPLTTTLDLSLLRVGGMVEGAVSENSAFYASYRRSLLEFYVENFVDEDELTFTEVPKNSDYQFKYHWQPSATSNVRLIATGAQDEVGIDFGPESDELAREPELAGGLAADTYYHSQGILYDTLFKGGTSTILSLSRKEEKTTFNVGTLFDLNAINYEYRLKNYYSTPMDNGDTLRYGFDYSTTEIDYTAEGLYSVCNEDIGEQCAPASLGEAFSTADVLTINGVYSFIAYDWLATPFWEISLGLGNSYNDFNGDNIPQPRISSRYEVNPSWTLTAAVGRHTQFIREFRFISDAPLGNPKLEQPDAMHYVVGFEYELDDSISSKLEVYYKDIENLVASNPNFDESIGLANAEPPYLNKATGEAYGVEFLLNKNLTDKWYGWFSVAYSQTKRTNEITSQEIDYELDRPWVVNLVASYQKNEKTSYGFKWRYQSGSLITPINGAVPLDENGQPDSSNDPYIYNPIYGESNSQRLSPFHRLDFRLDHKLSDRSELYFEIINLYNRENISGYSYNRDYTEKEDVTSLPTIFSIGTKLVF
;
A
#
# COMPACT_ATOMS: atom_id res chain seq x y z
N MET A 1 33.87 3.85 -19.41
CA MET A 1 33.11 4.18 -20.63
C MET A 1 33.28 3.06 -21.67
N LYS A 2 32.45 2.07 -21.66
CA LYS A 2 32.19 1.16 -22.77
C LYS A 2 30.73 0.75 -22.66
N ARG A 3 29.88 1.37 -23.48
CA ARG A 3 28.51 0.94 -23.70
C ARG A 3 28.52 -0.47 -24.25
N ARG A 4 28.06 -1.45 -23.51
CA ARG A 4 27.72 -2.78 -24.03
C ARG A 4 26.26 -2.71 -24.49
N THR A 5 26.07 -2.65 -25.79
CA THR A 5 24.79 -2.91 -26.43
C THR A 5 24.44 -4.38 -26.23
N LEU A 6 23.44 -4.68 -25.43
CA LEU A 6 22.81 -5.99 -25.38
C LEU A 6 21.98 -6.19 -26.66
N PRO A 7 22.14 -7.31 -27.37
CA PRO A 7 21.28 -7.62 -28.51
C PRO A 7 19.92 -8.06 -27.99
N LEU A 8 18.90 -7.29 -28.35
CA LEU A 8 17.49 -7.60 -28.17
C LEU A 8 17.14 -8.81 -29.04
N PHE A 9 17.13 -10.02 -28.48
CA PHE A 9 16.55 -11.18 -29.14
C PHE A 9 15.01 -11.07 -29.05
N ILE A 10 14.44 -10.47 -30.08
CA ILE A 10 12.99 -10.56 -30.33
C ILE A 10 12.72 -11.94 -30.88
N LEU A 11 12.27 -12.85 -30.03
CA LEU A 11 11.67 -14.11 -30.45
C LEU A 11 10.23 -13.82 -30.90
N LEU A 12 10.08 -13.41 -32.16
CA LEU A 12 8.79 -13.37 -32.86
C LEU A 12 8.32 -14.81 -33.05
N ALA A 13 7.45 -15.29 -32.14
CA ALA A 13 6.67 -16.49 -32.43
C ALA A 13 5.68 -16.14 -33.56
N THR A 14 6.00 -16.54 -34.77
CA THR A 14 5.13 -16.45 -35.94
C THR A 14 3.98 -17.42 -35.76
N LEU A 15 2.83 -16.93 -35.28
CA LEU A 15 1.56 -17.61 -35.38
C LEU A 15 1.02 -17.41 -36.79
N PRO A 16 0.62 -18.49 -37.53
CA PRO A 16 0.06 -18.35 -38.85
C PRO A 16 -1.32 -17.68 -38.77
N ILE A 17 -1.43 -16.46 -39.30
CA ILE A 17 -2.69 -15.81 -39.56
C ILE A 17 -3.31 -16.44 -40.79
N HIS A 18 -4.32 -17.29 -40.60
CA HIS A 18 -5.16 -17.71 -41.71
C HIS A 18 -6.37 -16.76 -41.78
N PRO A 19 -6.61 -16.08 -42.90
CA PRO A 19 -7.86 -15.34 -43.09
C PRO A 19 -9.02 -16.34 -43.32
N ALA A 20 -9.87 -16.51 -42.36
CA ALA A 20 -11.13 -17.19 -42.58
C ALA A 20 -12.10 -16.19 -43.25
N LEU A 21 -12.43 -16.43 -44.51
CA LEU A 21 -13.55 -15.82 -45.20
C LEU A 21 -14.85 -16.23 -44.49
N ALA A 22 -15.53 -15.23 -43.93
CA ALA A 22 -16.84 -15.44 -43.33
C ALA A 22 -17.92 -15.38 -44.42
N GLU A 23 -18.59 -16.47 -44.64
CA GLU A 23 -19.86 -16.49 -45.33
C GLU A 23 -20.93 -15.83 -44.42
N THR A 24 -21.61 -14.85 -44.99
CA THR A 24 -22.75 -14.18 -44.37
C THR A 24 -23.99 -15.12 -44.43
N THR A 25 -24.43 -15.59 -43.30
CA THR A 25 -25.79 -16.05 -43.11
C THR A 25 -26.52 -15.08 -42.18
N GLU A 26 -27.54 -14.42 -42.71
CA GLU A 26 -28.53 -13.69 -41.91
C GLU A 26 -29.19 -14.63 -40.93
N SER A 27 -29.22 -14.30 -39.65
CA SER A 27 -30.18 -14.86 -38.69
C SER A 27 -30.32 -13.95 -37.46
N ASP A 28 -31.54 -13.47 -37.33
CA ASP A 28 -32.30 -13.29 -36.11
C ASP A 28 -31.74 -12.40 -34.98
N ASP A 29 -32.50 -11.33 -34.68
CA ASP A 29 -32.41 -10.52 -33.49
C ASP A 29 -32.50 -11.36 -32.22
N GLY A 30 -31.35 -11.75 -31.68
CA GLY A 30 -31.21 -12.30 -30.35
C GLY A 30 -30.35 -11.40 -29.51
N ASP A 31 -30.83 -11.01 -28.35
CA ASP A 31 -30.13 -10.25 -27.31
C ASP A 31 -28.62 -10.59 -27.26
N VAL A 32 -27.78 -9.64 -27.66
CA VAL A 32 -26.34 -9.74 -27.44
C VAL A 32 -26.12 -9.59 -25.93
N ALA A 33 -25.97 -10.72 -25.26
CA ALA A 33 -25.50 -10.72 -23.89
C ALA A 33 -24.12 -10.03 -23.89
N GLU A 34 -24.01 -8.84 -23.33
CA GLU A 34 -22.72 -8.24 -23.01
C GLU A 34 -22.00 -9.23 -22.09
N LEU A 35 -21.00 -9.91 -22.64
CA LEU A 35 -20.07 -10.67 -21.84
C LEU A 35 -19.32 -9.66 -20.97
N GLY A 36 -19.65 -9.67 -19.69
CA GLY A 36 -18.93 -8.89 -18.68
C GLY A 36 -17.42 -9.23 -18.72
N PRO A 37 -16.57 -8.38 -18.15
CA PRO A 37 -15.13 -8.58 -18.17
C PRO A 37 -14.78 -10.00 -17.74
N VAL A 38 -13.82 -10.62 -18.44
CA VAL A 38 -13.31 -11.95 -18.09
C VAL A 38 -12.78 -11.90 -16.66
N ARG A 39 -13.59 -12.35 -15.70
CA ARG A 39 -13.16 -12.52 -14.31
C ARG A 39 -12.41 -13.84 -14.23
N VAL A 40 -11.15 -13.81 -13.87
CA VAL A 40 -10.44 -14.98 -13.36
C VAL A 40 -11.00 -15.21 -11.95
N GLN A 41 -12.08 -15.98 -11.84
CA GLN A 41 -12.69 -16.35 -10.55
C GLN A 41 -12.05 -17.64 -10.07
N GLY A 42 -11.29 -17.58 -8.99
CA GLY A 42 -11.00 -18.72 -8.13
C GLY A 42 -11.88 -18.67 -6.89
N ALA A 43 -11.77 -19.69 -6.03
CA ALA A 43 -12.34 -19.72 -4.69
C ALA A 43 -11.70 -18.64 -3.82
N GLU A 44 -11.89 -17.40 -4.18
CA GLU A 44 -11.45 -16.31 -3.31
C GLU A 44 -12.23 -16.40 -2.00
N ILE A 45 -11.51 -16.42 -0.89
CA ILE A 45 -12.09 -15.83 0.32
C ILE A 45 -12.39 -14.40 -0.12
N LYS A 46 -13.66 -14.14 -0.44
CA LYS A 46 -14.09 -12.82 -0.89
C LYS A 46 -13.57 -11.84 0.13
N GLY A 47 -12.68 -10.94 -0.33
CA GLY A 47 -12.20 -9.84 0.49
C GLY A 47 -13.40 -9.08 1.05
N THR A 48 -13.16 -8.14 1.92
CA THR A 48 -14.22 -7.28 2.46
C THR A 48 -14.86 -6.52 1.30
N GLU A 49 -15.99 -7.03 0.77
CA GLU A 49 -16.69 -6.45 -0.38
C GLU A 49 -17.58 -5.29 0.08
N ILE A 50 -17.01 -4.10 0.14
CA ILE A 50 -17.77 -2.86 0.16
C ILE A 50 -17.60 -2.25 -1.24
N SER A 51 -18.73 -1.96 -1.92
CA SER A 51 -18.65 -1.46 -3.29
C SER A 51 -17.88 -0.14 -3.38
N THR A 52 -17.10 0.03 -4.44
CA THR A 52 -16.33 1.25 -4.72
C THR A 52 -17.18 2.52 -4.64
N GLU A 53 -18.44 2.47 -5.14
CA GLU A 53 -19.36 3.61 -5.05
C GLU A 53 -19.64 4.06 -3.61
N LYS A 54 -19.73 3.13 -2.66
CA LYS A 54 -19.92 3.47 -1.24
C LYS A 54 -18.65 4.03 -0.62
N LEU A 55 -17.50 3.50 -1.01
CA LEU A 55 -16.21 3.92 -0.50
C LEU A 55 -15.84 5.32 -0.96
N LEU A 56 -16.22 5.72 -2.18
CA LEU A 56 -16.07 7.09 -2.68
C LEU A 56 -16.77 8.15 -1.83
N LYS A 57 -17.84 7.79 -1.12
CA LYS A 57 -18.65 8.71 -0.30
C LYS A 57 -18.38 8.59 1.19
N VAL A 58 -17.28 7.94 1.58
CA VAL A 58 -16.87 7.86 2.98
C VAL A 58 -16.42 9.24 3.46
N PRO A 59 -16.98 9.78 4.54
CA PRO A 59 -16.53 11.05 5.10
C PRO A 59 -15.05 11.04 5.47
N GLY A 60 -14.36 12.13 5.15
CA GLY A 60 -12.93 12.28 5.40
C GLY A 60 -12.02 11.52 4.43
N ALA A 61 -12.57 10.87 3.43
CA ALA A 61 -11.80 10.21 2.38
C ALA A 61 -11.54 11.12 1.15
N GLY A 62 -12.20 12.28 1.03
CA GLY A 62 -11.94 13.24 -0.06
C GLY A 62 -12.24 12.70 -1.46
N ASN A 63 -13.29 11.90 -1.63
CA ASN A 63 -13.61 11.13 -2.85
C ASN A 63 -12.59 10.05 -3.20
N ASP A 64 -11.78 9.59 -2.26
CA ASP A 64 -10.73 8.60 -2.49
C ASP A 64 -11.13 7.24 -1.91
N PRO A 65 -11.46 6.23 -2.73
CA PRO A 65 -11.89 4.93 -2.23
C PRO A 65 -10.75 4.12 -1.59
N LEU A 66 -9.48 4.34 -2.00
CA LEU A 66 -8.34 3.67 -1.38
C LEU A 66 -8.05 4.25 0.00
N LYS A 67 -8.21 5.56 0.21
CA LYS A 67 -8.14 6.16 1.54
C LYS A 67 -9.25 5.65 2.46
N ALA A 68 -10.42 5.31 1.91
CA ALA A 68 -11.51 4.73 2.67
C ALA A 68 -11.21 3.32 3.23
N VAL A 69 -10.16 2.64 2.75
CA VAL A 69 -9.65 1.36 3.28
C VAL A 69 -9.37 1.45 4.79
N GLU A 70 -9.00 2.61 5.30
CA GLU A 70 -8.81 2.81 6.75
C GLU A 70 -10.04 2.46 7.59
N ALA A 71 -11.25 2.49 7.01
CA ALA A 71 -12.49 2.17 7.70
C ALA A 71 -12.84 0.66 7.66
N LEU A 72 -11.99 -0.18 7.07
CA LEU A 72 -12.15 -1.64 7.06
C LEU A 72 -11.60 -2.27 8.35
N PRO A 73 -12.07 -3.48 8.74
CA PRO A 73 -11.54 -4.17 9.90
C PRO A 73 -10.06 -4.54 9.70
N GLY A 74 -9.29 -4.60 10.80
CA GLY A 74 -7.88 -5.00 10.78
C GLY A 74 -6.91 -4.03 10.12
N VAL A 75 -7.39 -2.85 9.68
CA VAL A 75 -6.55 -1.80 9.10
C VAL A 75 -6.21 -0.74 10.13
N VAL A 76 -4.94 -0.53 10.39
CA VAL A 76 -4.42 0.59 11.17
C VAL A 76 -3.61 1.51 10.27
N LEU A 77 -3.43 2.76 10.66
CA LEU A 77 -2.56 3.69 9.97
C LEU A 77 -1.20 3.66 10.66
N GLY A 78 -0.17 3.28 9.91
CA GLY A 78 1.22 3.38 10.32
C GLY A 78 1.83 4.68 9.85
N GLY A 79 2.73 5.29 10.64
CA GLY A 79 3.34 6.57 10.37
C GLY A 79 2.70 7.73 11.15
N PHE A 80 3.21 8.93 10.92
CA PHE A 80 2.82 10.14 11.66
C PHE A 80 1.90 11.02 10.82
N GLY A 81 0.76 11.43 11.40
CA GLY A 81 -0.13 12.44 10.84
C GLY A 81 -0.66 12.13 9.43
N PRO A 82 -0.54 13.05 8.48
CA PRO A 82 -1.06 12.88 7.13
C PRO A 82 -0.29 11.83 6.30
N PHE A 83 0.94 11.49 6.68
CA PHE A 83 1.80 10.51 6.00
C PHE A 83 1.50 9.05 6.38
N SER A 84 0.32 8.80 6.93
CA SER A 84 -0.06 7.47 7.39
C SER A 84 -0.45 6.56 6.22
N VAL A 85 0.18 5.40 6.14
CA VAL A 85 -0.09 4.36 5.14
C VAL A 85 -0.77 3.17 5.82
N PRO A 86 -1.71 2.47 5.15
CA PRO A 86 -2.39 1.31 5.74
C PRO A 86 -1.43 0.19 6.13
N ALA A 87 -1.49 -0.23 7.38
CA ALA A 87 -0.90 -1.45 7.91
C ALA A 87 -2.02 -2.45 8.21
N VAL A 88 -1.87 -3.72 7.83
CA VAL A 88 -2.95 -4.70 7.87
C VAL A 88 -2.57 -5.89 8.74
N ARG A 89 -3.42 -6.17 9.74
CA ARG A 89 -3.26 -7.34 10.63
C ARG A 89 -1.85 -7.42 11.23
N GLY A 90 -1.36 -6.32 11.81
CA GLY A 90 -0.08 -6.26 12.52
C GLY A 90 1.17 -6.36 11.66
N SER A 91 1.06 -6.20 10.35
CA SER A 91 2.21 -6.10 9.45
C SER A 91 2.68 -4.65 9.32
N ASN A 92 3.93 -4.44 8.89
CA ASN A 92 4.42 -3.14 8.48
C ASN A 92 3.68 -2.69 7.20
N PRO A 93 3.42 -1.39 6.96
CA PRO A 93 2.92 -0.91 5.67
C PRO A 93 3.73 -1.38 4.46
N GLN A 94 5.04 -1.54 4.60
CA GLN A 94 5.94 -2.03 3.56
C GLN A 94 5.76 -3.53 3.25
N ASP A 95 5.15 -4.30 4.15
CA ASP A 95 4.81 -5.71 3.95
C ASP A 95 3.63 -5.90 2.98
N ASN A 96 2.93 -4.82 2.64
CA ASN A 96 1.84 -4.83 1.69
C ASN A 96 2.32 -4.70 0.25
N ILE A 97 1.57 -5.27 -0.68
CA ILE A 97 1.74 -5.00 -2.10
C ILE A 97 0.50 -4.34 -2.69
N TYR A 98 0.75 -3.38 -3.58
CA TYR A 98 -0.28 -2.68 -4.33
C TYR A 98 -0.21 -3.11 -5.79
N ILE A 99 -1.32 -3.58 -6.34
CA ILE A 99 -1.41 -4.09 -7.72
C ILE A 99 -2.48 -3.30 -8.46
N THR A 100 -2.13 -2.78 -9.63
CA THR A 100 -3.04 -2.03 -10.47
C THR A 100 -2.99 -2.57 -11.90
N ASP A 101 -4.08 -3.21 -12.35
CA ASP A 101 -4.23 -3.71 -13.73
C ASP A 101 -2.99 -4.46 -14.26
N PHE A 102 -2.29 -5.27 -13.45
CA PHE A 102 -1.06 -6.00 -13.84
C PHE A 102 0.16 -5.12 -14.20
N VAL A 103 0.09 -3.81 -13.98
CA VAL A 103 1.19 -2.87 -14.21
C VAL A 103 1.89 -2.56 -12.88
N PRO A 104 3.23 -2.52 -12.80
CA PRO A 104 3.92 -2.10 -11.59
C PRO A 104 3.68 -0.61 -11.34
N VAL A 105 3.50 -0.23 -10.09
CA VAL A 105 3.40 1.17 -9.65
C VAL A 105 4.49 1.47 -8.64
N GLY A 106 4.94 2.71 -8.52
CA GLY A 106 5.93 3.10 -7.53
C GLY A 106 5.33 3.11 -6.14
N TYR A 107 4.32 3.93 -5.97
CA TYR A 107 3.53 4.02 -4.74
C TYR A 107 2.06 4.31 -5.07
N VAL A 108 1.18 4.06 -4.11
CA VAL A 108 -0.28 4.19 -4.31
C VAL A 108 -0.86 5.32 -3.47
N PHE A 109 -0.16 5.76 -2.45
CA PHE A 109 -0.57 6.88 -1.60
C PHE A 109 0.46 8.00 -1.66
N HIS A 110 -0.01 9.21 -1.90
CA HIS A 110 0.76 10.43 -1.75
C HIS A 110 1.10 10.70 -0.28
N ASN A 111 2.05 11.59 -0.04
CA ASN A 111 2.45 12.02 1.29
C ASN A 111 1.30 12.58 2.14
N ASP A 112 0.23 13.08 1.52
CA ASP A 112 -0.99 13.53 2.21
C ASP A 112 -2.01 12.40 2.50
N GLY A 113 -1.63 11.15 2.24
CA GLY A 113 -2.46 9.96 2.45
C GLY A 113 -3.59 9.77 1.44
N ASN A 114 -3.68 10.58 0.39
CA ASN A 114 -4.61 10.36 -0.72
C ASN A 114 -3.98 9.41 -1.74
N SER A 115 -4.80 8.64 -2.47
CA SER A 115 -4.27 7.75 -3.49
C SER A 115 -3.82 8.49 -4.75
N THR A 116 -2.92 7.86 -5.50
CA THR A 116 -2.40 8.35 -6.78
C THR A 116 -3.38 8.12 -7.94
N TYR A 117 -4.65 7.78 -7.67
CA TYR A 117 -5.66 7.50 -8.70
C TYR A 117 -6.83 8.45 -8.66
N ASN A 118 -7.27 8.88 -9.84
CA ASN A 118 -8.52 9.61 -10.00
C ASN A 118 -9.71 8.73 -9.59
N ASP A 119 -10.62 9.26 -8.77
CA ASP A 119 -11.82 8.58 -8.29
C ASP A 119 -12.75 8.08 -9.41
N ASN A 120 -12.74 8.75 -10.56
CA ASN A 120 -13.61 8.44 -11.70
C ASN A 120 -13.17 7.21 -12.50
N ILE A 121 -11.95 6.72 -12.31
CA ILE A 121 -11.40 5.61 -13.10
C ILE A 121 -11.31 4.29 -12.33
N ILE A 122 -11.55 4.28 -11.03
CA ILE A 122 -11.51 3.06 -10.23
C ILE A 122 -12.81 2.28 -10.48
N GLU A 123 -12.70 1.06 -11.00
CA GLU A 123 -13.82 0.14 -11.15
C GLU A 123 -14.09 -0.61 -9.86
N ASP A 124 -13.01 -1.19 -9.31
CA ASP A 124 -13.10 -2.03 -8.13
C ASP A 124 -11.76 -2.04 -7.40
N PHE A 125 -11.79 -2.33 -6.11
CA PHE A 125 -10.59 -2.69 -5.39
C PHE A 125 -10.90 -3.73 -4.31
N SER A 126 -9.91 -4.54 -3.99
CA SER A 126 -10.04 -5.58 -2.97
C SER A 126 -8.85 -5.53 -2.00
N LEU A 127 -9.15 -5.66 -0.71
CA LEU A 127 -8.15 -5.87 0.34
C LEU A 127 -8.12 -7.36 0.69
N LYS A 128 -7.00 -8.03 0.42
CA LYS A 128 -6.73 -9.41 0.80
C LYS A 128 -5.82 -9.39 2.03
N ALA A 129 -6.41 -9.55 3.20
CA ALA A 129 -5.73 -9.35 4.48
C ALA A 129 -4.96 -10.59 4.97
N GLY A 130 -5.11 -11.75 4.33
CA GLY A 130 -4.36 -12.96 4.69
C GLY A 130 -4.75 -14.18 3.87
N ALA A 131 -3.83 -15.12 3.72
CA ALA A 131 -3.98 -16.42 3.04
C ALA A 131 -4.62 -16.32 1.64
N TRP A 132 -4.22 -15.31 0.86
CA TRP A 132 -4.72 -15.06 -0.51
C TRP A 132 -4.20 -16.09 -1.51
N ASP A 133 -4.87 -16.17 -2.65
CA ASP A 133 -4.57 -17.07 -3.76
C ASP A 133 -3.14 -16.93 -4.33
N PRO A 134 -2.60 -17.99 -4.96
CA PRO A 134 -1.21 -18.02 -5.42
C PRO A 134 -0.89 -17.08 -6.59
N GLU A 135 -1.85 -16.46 -7.24
CA GLU A 135 -1.63 -15.45 -8.28
C GLU A 135 -1.00 -14.15 -7.76
N TYR A 136 -1.03 -13.94 -6.44
CA TYR A 136 -0.44 -12.78 -5.77
C TYR A 136 0.82 -13.19 -5.01
N SER A 137 1.91 -12.50 -5.27
CA SER A 137 3.24 -12.76 -4.69
C SER A 137 3.86 -11.52 -4.09
N ASN A 138 5.00 -11.70 -3.43
CA ASN A 138 5.87 -10.63 -2.94
C ASN A 138 5.22 -9.72 -1.89
N ALA A 139 4.46 -10.32 -0.97
CA ALA A 139 3.88 -9.66 0.19
C ALA A 139 3.75 -10.65 1.35
N ILE A 140 4.01 -10.20 2.58
CA ILE A 140 3.74 -10.92 3.83
C ILE A 140 2.67 -10.23 4.70
N GLY A 141 2.28 -9.00 4.35
CA GLY A 141 1.27 -8.20 5.02
C GLY A 141 -0.13 -8.42 4.45
N ALA A 142 -0.41 -7.75 3.35
CA ALA A 142 -1.66 -7.79 2.62
C ALA A 142 -1.48 -7.49 1.13
N VAL A 143 -2.52 -7.75 0.34
CA VAL A 143 -2.60 -7.33 -1.06
C VAL A 143 -3.76 -6.37 -1.24
N LEU A 144 -3.47 -5.16 -1.74
CA LEU A 144 -4.47 -4.23 -2.24
C LEU A 144 -4.46 -4.30 -3.78
N ALA A 145 -5.48 -4.90 -4.35
CA ALA A 145 -5.63 -5.00 -5.79
C ALA A 145 -6.65 -3.98 -6.28
N THR A 146 -6.21 -3.06 -7.14
CA THR A 146 -7.04 -2.02 -7.75
C THR A 146 -7.26 -2.34 -9.21
N LYS A 147 -8.51 -2.28 -9.64
CA LYS A 147 -8.89 -2.40 -11.03
C LYS A 147 -9.36 -1.04 -11.56
N LEU A 148 -8.74 -0.57 -12.61
CA LEU A 148 -9.16 0.64 -13.32
C LEU A 148 -10.18 0.23 -14.41
N ARG A 149 -11.33 0.94 -14.45
CA ARG A 149 -12.35 0.68 -15.47
C ARG A 149 -11.83 0.90 -16.89
N ASP A 150 -12.45 0.28 -17.84
CA ASP A 150 -12.22 0.60 -19.23
C ASP A 150 -12.91 1.95 -19.59
N PRO A 151 -12.33 2.72 -20.54
CA PRO A 151 -12.93 3.96 -21.01
C PRO A 151 -14.32 3.74 -21.64
N TYR A 152 -15.25 4.66 -21.39
CA TYR A 152 -16.58 4.62 -22.02
C TYR A 152 -16.52 4.97 -23.50
N ARG A 153 -17.26 4.23 -24.32
CA ARG A 153 -17.36 4.44 -25.77
C ARG A 153 -18.46 5.44 -26.12
N GLU A 154 -18.46 6.57 -25.42
CA GLU A 154 -19.44 7.63 -25.57
C GLU A 154 -18.79 8.86 -26.23
N PRO A 155 -19.57 9.90 -26.64
CA PRO A 155 -19.00 11.17 -27.07
C PRO A 155 -18.05 11.76 -26.05
N LEU A 156 -17.09 12.55 -26.54
CA LEU A 156 -16.07 13.15 -25.68
C LEU A 156 -16.72 13.93 -24.53
N THR A 157 -16.33 13.59 -23.31
CA THR A 157 -16.73 14.26 -22.07
C THR A 157 -15.52 14.76 -21.32
N THR A 158 -15.70 15.83 -20.56
CA THR A 158 -14.69 16.39 -19.67
C THR A 158 -15.25 16.45 -18.25
N THR A 159 -14.54 15.91 -17.27
CA THR A 159 -14.85 16.01 -15.86
C THR A 159 -13.83 16.89 -15.18
N LEU A 160 -14.28 17.89 -14.42
CA LEU A 160 -13.46 18.72 -13.54
C LEU A 160 -13.85 18.45 -12.08
N ASP A 161 -12.88 18.22 -11.22
CA ASP A 161 -13.04 18.14 -9.78
C ASP A 161 -12.19 19.25 -9.13
N LEU A 162 -12.84 20.11 -8.37
CA LEU A 162 -12.23 21.29 -7.76
C LEU A 162 -12.58 21.30 -6.27
N SER A 163 -11.58 21.27 -5.41
CA SER A 163 -11.76 21.41 -3.96
C SER A 163 -10.72 22.36 -3.37
N LEU A 164 -10.85 22.67 -2.09
CA LEU A 164 -9.83 23.46 -1.37
C LEU A 164 -8.49 22.72 -1.25
N LEU A 165 -8.49 21.39 -1.36
CA LEU A 165 -7.29 20.57 -1.16
C LEU A 165 -6.72 20.03 -2.47
N ARG A 166 -7.51 19.97 -3.55
CA ARG A 166 -7.10 19.35 -4.82
C ARG A 166 -7.86 19.90 -6.01
N VAL A 167 -7.20 19.96 -7.15
CA VAL A 167 -7.79 20.21 -8.46
C VAL A 167 -7.48 19.04 -9.40
N GLY A 168 -8.48 18.61 -10.17
CA GLY A 168 -8.32 17.54 -11.14
C GLY A 168 -9.16 17.72 -12.39
N GLY A 169 -8.71 17.13 -13.47
CA GLY A 169 -9.42 17.08 -14.74
C GLY A 169 -9.26 15.72 -15.41
N MET A 170 -10.33 15.28 -16.08
CA MET A 170 -10.33 14.06 -16.88
C MET A 170 -11.05 14.32 -18.19
N VAL A 171 -10.49 13.78 -19.28
CA VAL A 171 -11.11 13.76 -20.61
C VAL A 171 -11.28 12.32 -21.03
N GLU A 172 -12.45 11.96 -21.53
CA GLU A 172 -12.79 10.58 -21.90
C GLU A 172 -13.69 10.57 -23.13
N GLY A 173 -13.51 9.57 -24.01
CA GLY A 173 -14.40 9.40 -25.13
C GLY A 173 -14.01 8.31 -26.12
N ALA A 174 -14.93 8.01 -27.03
CA ALA A 174 -14.73 7.07 -28.12
C ALA A 174 -13.71 7.60 -29.13
N VAL A 175 -12.81 6.70 -29.57
CA VAL A 175 -11.92 6.93 -30.73
C VAL A 175 -12.50 6.26 -31.99
N SER A 176 -13.12 5.10 -31.81
CA SER A 176 -13.84 4.36 -32.84
C SER A 176 -14.97 3.53 -32.21
N GLU A 177 -15.74 2.80 -33.00
CA GLU A 177 -16.81 1.93 -32.52
C GLU A 177 -16.31 0.88 -31.49
N ASN A 178 -15.05 0.45 -31.62
CA ASN A 178 -14.45 -0.58 -30.77
C ASN A 178 -13.26 -0.09 -29.93
N SER A 179 -13.08 1.22 -29.80
CA SER A 179 -12.00 1.78 -28.98
C SER A 179 -12.37 3.10 -28.34
N ALA A 180 -11.82 3.32 -27.15
CA ALA A 180 -12.00 4.53 -26.36
C ALA A 180 -10.76 4.83 -25.54
N PHE A 181 -10.67 6.03 -24.99
CA PHE A 181 -9.59 6.44 -24.09
C PHE A 181 -10.13 7.31 -22.97
N TYR A 182 -9.36 7.35 -21.87
CA TYR A 182 -9.39 8.47 -20.93
C TYR A 182 -7.97 8.96 -20.64
N ALA A 183 -7.89 10.23 -20.23
CA ALA A 183 -6.70 10.85 -19.67
C ALA A 183 -7.11 11.71 -18.49
N SER A 184 -6.43 11.57 -17.36
CA SER A 184 -6.66 12.37 -16.15
C SER A 184 -5.37 12.96 -15.62
N TYR A 185 -5.49 14.12 -14.97
CA TYR A 185 -4.44 14.75 -14.21
C TYR A 185 -5.03 15.40 -12.96
N ARG A 186 -4.34 15.25 -11.82
CA ARG A 186 -4.70 15.90 -10.57
C ARG A 186 -3.48 16.53 -9.92
N ARG A 187 -3.70 17.57 -9.12
CA ARG A 187 -2.69 18.24 -8.32
C ARG A 187 -3.28 18.63 -6.97
N SER A 188 -2.48 18.50 -5.90
CA SER A 188 -2.82 19.06 -4.58
C SER A 188 -2.81 20.58 -4.59
N LEU A 189 -3.60 21.18 -3.70
CA LEU A 189 -3.63 22.61 -3.38
C LEU A 189 -3.23 22.83 -1.91
N LEU A 190 -2.44 21.92 -1.31
CA LEU A 190 -2.00 22.01 0.08
C LEU A 190 -1.21 23.30 0.35
N GLU A 191 -0.41 23.76 -0.62
CA GLU A 191 0.28 25.06 -0.54
C GLU A 191 -0.70 26.19 -0.22
N PHE A 192 -1.78 26.29 -1.01
CA PHE A 192 -2.81 27.29 -0.78
C PHE A 192 -3.49 27.13 0.58
N TYR A 193 -3.73 25.88 1.02
CA TYR A 193 -4.36 25.62 2.30
C TYR A 193 -3.45 26.01 3.46
N VAL A 194 -2.18 25.61 3.44
CA VAL A 194 -1.19 25.92 4.48
C VAL A 194 -0.97 27.44 4.56
N GLU A 195 -0.71 28.12 3.45
CA GLU A 195 -0.46 29.57 3.41
C GLU A 195 -1.63 30.42 3.92
N ASN A 196 -2.87 29.94 3.83
CA ASN A 196 -4.06 30.73 4.18
C ASN A 196 -4.80 30.31 5.44
N PHE A 197 -4.58 29.09 5.96
CA PHE A 197 -5.37 28.50 7.03
C PHE A 197 -4.56 27.82 8.14
N VAL A 198 -3.22 27.77 8.04
CA VAL A 198 -2.34 27.20 9.07
C VAL A 198 -1.45 28.31 9.63
N ASP A 199 -1.33 28.39 10.96
CA ASP A 199 -0.43 29.35 11.62
C ASP A 199 1.02 28.87 11.50
N GLU A 200 1.95 29.75 11.10
CA GLU A 200 3.34 29.44 10.75
C GLU A 200 4.27 29.25 11.98
N ASP A 201 3.74 29.29 13.21
CA ASP A 201 4.59 29.41 14.41
C ASP A 201 5.28 28.10 14.84
N GLU A 202 4.93 26.93 14.29
CA GLU A 202 5.44 25.64 14.76
C GLU A 202 6.31 24.86 13.75
N LEU A 203 6.12 25.03 12.45
CA LEU A 203 6.90 24.35 11.39
C LEU A 203 7.14 25.29 10.22
N THR A 204 8.40 25.53 9.87
CA THR A 204 8.73 26.28 8.66
C THR A 204 8.91 25.31 7.50
N PHE A 205 7.97 25.30 6.57
CA PHE A 205 8.15 24.58 5.31
C PHE A 205 9.09 25.36 4.39
N THR A 206 10.19 24.76 3.96
CA THR A 206 10.98 25.24 2.83
C THR A 206 10.27 24.94 1.52
N GLU A 207 9.54 23.84 1.49
CA GLU A 207 8.67 23.43 0.40
C GLU A 207 7.41 22.75 0.96
N VAL A 208 6.28 23.45 0.91
CA VAL A 208 4.98 22.91 1.35
C VAL A 208 4.69 21.63 0.56
N PRO A 209 4.18 20.57 1.23
CA PRO A 209 3.88 19.31 0.54
C PRO A 209 3.06 19.53 -0.74
N LYS A 210 3.60 19.07 -1.86
CA LYS A 210 2.97 19.11 -3.17
C LYS A 210 2.86 17.72 -3.72
N ASN A 211 1.74 17.41 -4.35
CA ASN A 211 1.62 16.17 -5.08
C ASN A 211 0.83 16.36 -6.38
N SER A 212 1.11 15.49 -7.32
CA SER A 212 0.37 15.39 -8.56
C SER A 212 0.37 13.97 -9.10
N ASP A 213 -0.65 13.61 -9.85
CA ASP A 213 -0.77 12.31 -10.49
C ASP A 213 -1.43 12.44 -11.87
N TYR A 214 -1.16 11.44 -12.71
CA TYR A 214 -1.82 11.31 -14.00
C TYR A 214 -2.11 9.85 -14.32
N GLN A 215 -3.18 9.60 -15.07
CA GLN A 215 -3.51 8.30 -15.62
C GLN A 215 -3.99 8.47 -17.07
N PHE A 216 -3.61 7.50 -17.87
CA PHE A 216 -4.07 7.34 -19.23
C PHE A 216 -4.40 5.88 -19.48
N LYS A 217 -5.54 5.60 -20.09
CA LYS A 217 -5.90 4.26 -20.57
C LYS A 217 -6.53 4.38 -21.96
N TYR A 218 -6.04 3.60 -22.89
CA TYR A 218 -6.65 3.36 -24.18
C TYR A 218 -7.07 1.90 -24.25
N HIS A 219 -8.34 1.67 -24.55
CA HIS A 219 -8.92 0.35 -24.69
C HIS A 219 -9.33 0.15 -26.15
N TRP A 220 -8.89 -0.96 -26.72
CA TRP A 220 -9.28 -1.42 -28.05
C TRP A 220 -9.74 -2.88 -27.98
N GLN A 221 -10.91 -3.14 -28.53
CA GLN A 221 -11.52 -4.47 -28.64
C GLN A 221 -11.45 -4.96 -30.08
N PRO A 222 -10.37 -5.62 -30.51
CA PRO A 222 -10.19 -6.10 -31.89
C PRO A 222 -11.18 -7.20 -32.28
N SER A 223 -11.74 -7.94 -31.30
CA SER A 223 -12.76 -8.96 -31.51
C SER A 223 -13.68 -9.05 -30.30
N ALA A 224 -14.79 -9.78 -30.42
CA ALA A 224 -15.72 -10.01 -29.32
C ALA A 224 -15.09 -10.71 -28.08
N THR A 225 -13.95 -11.40 -28.29
CA THR A 225 -13.28 -12.18 -27.24
C THR A 225 -11.94 -11.65 -26.83
N SER A 226 -11.46 -10.54 -27.40
CA SER A 226 -10.09 -10.06 -27.16
C SER A 226 -10.09 -8.56 -26.88
N ASN A 227 -9.27 -8.13 -25.93
CA ASN A 227 -9.03 -6.75 -25.58
C ASN A 227 -7.55 -6.43 -25.56
N VAL A 228 -7.21 -5.21 -25.98
CA VAL A 228 -5.88 -4.61 -25.85
C VAL A 228 -6.03 -3.32 -25.06
N ARG A 229 -5.21 -3.17 -24.03
CA ARG A 229 -5.18 -1.94 -23.22
C ARG A 229 -3.76 -1.37 -23.22
N LEU A 230 -3.66 -0.07 -23.47
CA LEU A 230 -2.45 0.71 -23.20
C LEU A 230 -2.70 1.51 -21.94
N ILE A 231 -1.82 1.37 -20.96
CA ILE A 231 -1.96 2.03 -19.66
C ILE A 231 -0.70 2.86 -19.41
N ALA A 232 -0.88 4.09 -18.94
CA ALA A 232 0.18 4.89 -18.37
C ALA A 232 -0.32 5.57 -17.10
N THR A 233 0.49 5.49 -16.04
CA THR A 233 0.20 6.14 -14.76
C THR A 233 1.50 6.69 -14.17
N GLY A 234 1.39 7.76 -13.41
CA GLY A 234 2.53 8.32 -12.69
C GLY A 234 2.07 9.27 -11.60
N ALA A 235 2.95 9.50 -10.65
CA ALA A 235 2.77 10.43 -9.56
C ALA A 235 4.09 11.08 -9.16
N GLN A 236 3.99 12.25 -8.54
CA GLN A 236 5.10 12.98 -7.96
C GLN A 236 4.69 13.55 -6.61
N ASP A 237 5.59 13.48 -5.64
CA ASP A 237 5.48 14.04 -4.31
C ASP A 237 6.74 14.80 -3.94
N GLU A 238 6.56 16.03 -3.48
CA GLU A 238 7.62 16.93 -3.01
C GLU A 238 7.27 17.46 -1.61
N VAL A 239 8.24 17.48 -0.71
CA VAL A 239 8.11 18.10 0.61
C VAL A 239 9.48 18.58 1.10
N GLY A 240 9.51 19.75 1.73
CA GLY A 240 10.68 20.26 2.42
C GLY A 240 10.31 20.93 3.74
N ILE A 241 11.01 20.57 4.80
CA ILE A 241 10.83 21.11 6.15
C ILE A 241 12.18 21.62 6.63
N ASP A 242 12.24 22.84 7.13
CA ASP A 242 13.41 23.38 7.83
C ASP A 242 13.11 23.51 9.32
N PHE A 243 14.07 23.15 10.12
CA PHE A 243 14.02 23.33 11.57
C PHE A 243 14.58 24.71 11.91
N GLY A 244 13.81 25.50 12.64
CA GLY A 244 14.28 26.81 13.11
C GLY A 244 15.56 26.69 13.95
N PRO A 245 16.47 27.66 13.92
CA PRO A 245 17.77 27.58 14.61
C PRO A 245 17.67 27.47 16.15
N GLU A 246 16.49 27.75 16.71
CA GLU A 246 16.20 27.62 18.15
C GLU A 246 15.27 26.44 18.44
N SER A 247 15.01 25.55 17.46
CA SER A 247 14.13 24.40 17.66
C SER A 247 14.76 23.33 18.54
N ASP A 248 13.91 22.60 19.28
CA ASP A 248 14.34 21.49 20.11
C ASP A 248 14.92 20.34 19.28
N GLU A 249 14.46 20.19 18.03
CA GLU A 249 14.98 19.20 17.06
C GLU A 249 16.46 19.42 16.79
N LEU A 250 16.86 20.65 16.42
CA LEU A 250 18.26 21.00 16.19
C LEU A 250 19.08 21.01 17.48
N ALA A 251 18.45 21.33 18.60
CA ALA A 251 19.12 21.29 19.90
C ALA A 251 19.46 19.84 20.33
N ARG A 252 18.63 18.85 19.92
CA ARG A 252 18.86 17.41 20.16
C ARG A 252 19.82 16.81 19.15
N GLU A 253 19.63 17.13 17.86
CA GLU A 253 20.36 16.57 16.73
C GLU A 253 20.85 17.71 15.82
N PRO A 254 22.03 18.27 16.08
CA PRO A 254 22.57 19.39 15.31
C PRO A 254 22.73 19.10 13.81
N GLU A 255 22.93 17.83 13.45
CA GLU A 255 23.08 17.35 12.08
C GLU A 255 21.78 17.44 11.26
N LEU A 256 20.63 17.69 11.89
CA LEU A 256 19.37 18.03 11.21
C LEU A 256 19.43 19.43 10.56
N ALA A 257 20.48 20.21 10.80
CA ALA A 257 20.66 21.51 10.16
C ALA A 257 20.65 21.38 8.63
N GLY A 258 19.75 22.13 7.98
CA GLY A 258 19.45 21.99 6.55
C GLY A 258 18.10 21.31 6.30
N GLY A 259 17.46 20.80 7.36
CA GLY A 259 16.09 20.31 7.32
C GLY A 259 15.94 18.91 6.73
N LEU A 260 14.71 18.60 6.32
CA LEU A 260 14.33 17.38 5.63
C LEU A 260 13.75 17.74 4.27
N ALA A 261 14.20 17.08 3.22
CA ALA A 261 13.62 17.21 1.87
C ALA A 261 13.41 15.84 1.24
N ALA A 262 12.27 15.67 0.60
CA ALA A 262 11.94 14.47 -0.17
C ALA A 262 11.29 14.85 -1.50
N ASP A 263 11.80 14.30 -2.60
CA ASP A 263 11.21 14.37 -3.94
C ASP A 263 11.19 12.96 -4.51
N THR A 264 9.99 12.46 -4.75
CA THR A 264 9.78 11.12 -5.30
C THR A 264 8.80 11.20 -6.46
N TYR A 265 9.15 10.57 -7.59
CA TYR A 265 8.20 10.38 -8.68
C TYR A 265 8.29 8.98 -9.27
N TYR A 266 7.22 8.55 -9.91
CA TYR A 266 7.26 7.38 -10.78
C TYR A 266 6.46 7.59 -12.08
N HIS A 267 6.86 6.82 -13.09
CA HIS A 267 6.18 6.70 -14.37
C HIS A 267 6.08 5.23 -14.76
N SER A 268 4.87 4.71 -14.89
CA SER A 268 4.61 3.33 -15.29
C SER A 268 3.84 3.28 -16.60
N GLN A 269 4.20 2.36 -17.48
CA GLN A 269 3.50 2.11 -18.75
C GLN A 269 3.35 0.61 -18.94
N GLY A 270 2.22 0.21 -19.51
CA GLY A 270 1.96 -1.20 -19.81
C GLY A 270 1.08 -1.41 -21.03
N ILE A 271 1.26 -2.57 -21.65
CA ILE A 271 0.39 -3.11 -22.69
C ILE A 271 -0.18 -4.40 -22.13
N LEU A 272 -1.51 -4.48 -22.06
CA LEU A 272 -2.24 -5.66 -21.64
C LEU A 272 -3.01 -6.22 -22.84
N TYR A 273 -2.93 -7.52 -22.99
CA TYR A 273 -3.73 -8.29 -23.93
C TYR A 273 -4.46 -9.39 -23.19
N ASP A 274 -5.78 -9.37 -23.23
CA ASP A 274 -6.60 -10.47 -22.72
C ASP A 274 -7.47 -11.06 -23.81
N THR A 275 -7.69 -12.37 -23.73
CA THR A 275 -8.53 -13.08 -24.70
C THR A 275 -9.17 -14.32 -24.10
N LEU A 276 -10.35 -14.64 -24.60
CA LEU A 276 -11.06 -15.87 -24.34
C LEU A 276 -10.98 -16.79 -25.58
N PHE A 277 -10.33 -17.95 -25.41
CA PHE A 277 -10.19 -18.96 -26.47
C PHE A 277 -11.47 -19.80 -26.64
N LYS A 278 -11.61 -20.41 -27.82
CA LYS A 278 -12.64 -21.44 -28.06
C LYS A 278 -12.41 -22.61 -27.10
N GLY A 279 -13.21 -22.86 -26.16
CA GLY A 279 -13.02 -23.88 -25.12
C GLY A 279 -13.00 -23.31 -23.72
N GLY A 280 -13.20 -21.99 -23.59
CA GLY A 280 -13.38 -21.32 -22.33
C GLY A 280 -12.10 -20.91 -21.60
N THR A 281 -10.92 -21.31 -22.08
CA THR A 281 -9.65 -20.82 -21.51
C THR A 281 -9.49 -19.33 -21.73
N SER A 282 -9.26 -18.57 -20.68
CA SER A 282 -8.91 -17.16 -20.73
C SER A 282 -7.43 -16.94 -20.40
N THR A 283 -6.85 -15.86 -20.93
CA THR A 283 -5.49 -15.44 -20.60
C THR A 283 -5.39 -13.92 -20.51
N ILE A 284 -4.48 -13.46 -19.67
CA ILE A 284 -4.05 -12.06 -19.58
C ILE A 284 -2.52 -12.05 -19.72
N LEU A 285 -2.02 -11.31 -20.69
CA LEU A 285 -0.60 -11.04 -20.92
C LEU A 285 -0.36 -9.56 -20.68
N SER A 286 0.64 -9.23 -19.86
CA SER A 286 1.09 -7.86 -19.60
C SER A 286 2.58 -7.72 -19.87
N LEU A 287 2.94 -6.71 -20.65
CA LEU A 287 4.31 -6.21 -20.77
C LEU A 287 4.34 -4.77 -20.26
N SER A 288 5.19 -4.49 -19.29
CA SER A 288 5.21 -3.20 -18.64
C SER A 288 6.62 -2.75 -18.23
N ARG A 289 6.76 -1.44 -18.03
CA ARG A 289 7.94 -0.82 -17.46
C ARG A 289 7.55 0.18 -16.38
N LYS A 290 8.43 0.40 -15.41
CA LYS A 290 8.37 1.46 -14.42
C LYS A 290 9.72 2.16 -14.35
N GLU A 291 9.68 3.47 -14.17
CA GLU A 291 10.79 4.30 -13.74
C GLU A 291 10.35 5.01 -12.45
N GLU A 292 11.17 4.97 -11.43
CA GLU A 292 10.93 5.61 -10.15
C GLU A 292 12.20 6.28 -9.67
N LYS A 293 12.11 7.54 -9.27
CA LYS A 293 13.21 8.28 -8.68
C LYS A 293 12.83 8.72 -7.27
N THR A 294 13.76 8.58 -6.34
CA THR A 294 13.67 9.09 -4.99
C THR A 294 14.91 9.89 -4.66
N THR A 295 14.72 11.13 -4.26
CA THR A 295 15.74 11.96 -3.61
C THR A 295 15.28 12.22 -2.19
N PHE A 296 16.09 11.88 -1.21
CA PHE A 296 15.77 12.05 0.21
C PHE A 296 16.98 12.60 0.94
N ASN A 297 16.82 13.73 1.61
CA ASN A 297 17.85 14.41 2.37
C ASN A 297 17.37 14.69 3.79
N VAL A 298 18.23 14.46 4.78
CA VAL A 298 18.00 14.80 6.19
C VAL A 298 19.25 15.50 6.73
N GLY A 299 19.31 16.81 6.61
CA GLY A 299 20.44 17.62 7.05
C GLY A 299 21.77 17.08 6.54
N THR A 300 22.70 16.79 7.46
CA THR A 300 23.96 16.09 7.20
C THR A 300 23.93 14.62 7.60
N LEU A 301 22.80 14.16 8.15
CA LEU A 301 22.63 12.76 8.60
C LEU A 301 22.54 11.80 7.45
N PHE A 302 21.84 12.16 6.37
CA PHE A 302 21.59 11.23 5.28
C PHE A 302 21.20 11.94 3.98
N ASP A 303 21.83 11.54 2.88
CA ASP A 303 21.46 11.94 1.52
C ASP A 303 21.35 10.70 0.65
N LEU A 304 20.22 10.52 -0.04
CA LEU A 304 19.94 9.43 -0.96
C LEU A 304 19.43 9.98 -2.29
N ASN A 305 20.04 9.56 -3.39
CA ASN A 305 19.52 9.75 -4.72
C ASN A 305 19.49 8.40 -5.44
N ALA A 306 18.29 7.89 -5.72
CA ALA A 306 18.10 6.57 -6.32
C ALA A 306 17.15 6.65 -7.51
N ILE A 307 17.50 5.96 -8.60
CA ILE A 307 16.65 5.76 -9.77
C ILE A 307 16.46 4.25 -9.97
N ASN A 308 15.21 3.83 -10.05
CA ASN A 308 14.82 2.44 -10.19
C ASN A 308 14.12 2.22 -11.54
N TYR A 309 14.63 1.34 -12.38
CA TYR A 309 14.01 0.90 -13.62
C TYR A 309 13.54 -0.55 -13.48
N GLU A 310 12.24 -0.80 -13.65
CA GLU A 310 11.66 -2.13 -13.60
C GLU A 310 11.01 -2.46 -14.95
N TYR A 311 11.33 -3.63 -15.51
CA TYR A 311 10.66 -4.22 -16.67
C TYR A 311 10.01 -5.53 -16.24
N ARG A 312 8.75 -5.73 -16.65
CA ARG A 312 7.96 -6.87 -16.18
C ARG A 312 7.16 -7.51 -17.29
N LEU A 313 7.15 -8.84 -17.28
CA LEU A 313 6.34 -9.68 -18.16
C LEU A 313 5.50 -10.62 -17.30
N LYS A 314 4.17 -10.51 -17.37
CA LYS A 314 3.23 -11.39 -16.68
C LYS A 314 2.34 -12.09 -17.68
N ASN A 315 2.03 -13.37 -17.39
CA ASN A 315 1.05 -14.09 -18.16
C ASN A 315 0.28 -15.06 -17.26
N TYR A 316 -1.05 -14.91 -17.21
CA TYR A 316 -1.94 -15.74 -16.42
C TYR A 316 -2.96 -16.41 -17.31
N TYR A 317 -3.29 -17.67 -16.96
CA TYR A 317 -4.30 -18.49 -17.63
C TYR A 317 -5.32 -18.98 -16.61
N SER A 318 -6.58 -19.07 -17.07
CA SER A 318 -7.67 -19.75 -16.36
C SER A 318 -8.38 -20.67 -17.35
N THR A 319 -8.42 -21.95 -17.04
CA THR A 319 -8.97 -23.01 -17.91
C THR A 319 -10.08 -23.75 -17.17
N PRO A 320 -11.36 -23.55 -17.55
CA PRO A 320 -12.44 -24.35 -17.01
C PRO A 320 -12.34 -25.79 -17.54
N MET A 321 -12.72 -26.75 -16.70
CA MET A 321 -12.73 -28.18 -17.00
C MET A 321 -14.15 -28.70 -17.14
N ASP A 322 -14.34 -29.83 -17.86
CA ASP A 322 -15.63 -30.42 -18.12
C ASP A 322 -16.40 -30.86 -16.85
N ASN A 323 -15.67 -31.10 -15.76
CA ASN A 323 -16.21 -31.48 -14.45
C ASN A 323 -16.65 -30.28 -13.58
N GLY A 324 -16.53 -29.06 -14.07
CA GLY A 324 -16.85 -27.83 -13.35
C GLY A 324 -15.68 -27.22 -12.56
N ASP A 325 -14.54 -27.90 -12.49
CA ASP A 325 -13.33 -27.38 -11.85
C ASP A 325 -12.62 -26.34 -12.73
N THR A 326 -11.68 -25.61 -12.16
CA THR A 326 -10.87 -24.63 -12.89
C THR A 326 -9.37 -24.83 -12.60
N LEU A 327 -8.56 -24.83 -13.64
CA LEU A 327 -7.09 -24.81 -13.54
C LEU A 327 -6.59 -23.39 -13.82
N ARG A 328 -5.90 -22.77 -12.86
CA ARG A 328 -5.24 -21.47 -13.00
C ARG A 328 -3.74 -21.65 -12.95
N TYR A 329 -3.00 -20.97 -13.82
CA TYR A 329 -1.54 -21.01 -13.81
C TYR A 329 -0.96 -19.77 -14.48
N GLY A 330 0.27 -19.45 -14.13
CA GLY A 330 0.91 -18.27 -14.71
C GLY A 330 2.32 -18.07 -14.23
N PHE A 331 2.92 -17.01 -14.76
CA PHE A 331 4.23 -16.54 -14.34
C PHE A 331 4.32 -15.02 -14.38
N ASP A 332 5.28 -14.50 -13.64
CA ASP A 332 5.63 -13.10 -13.52
C ASP A 332 7.16 -13.00 -13.49
N TYR A 333 7.74 -12.46 -14.54
CA TYR A 333 9.18 -12.18 -14.64
C TYR A 333 9.42 -10.69 -14.51
N SER A 334 10.36 -10.30 -13.66
CA SER A 334 10.80 -8.91 -13.52
C SER A 334 12.32 -8.80 -13.56
N THR A 335 12.81 -7.72 -14.13
CA THR A 335 14.19 -7.25 -13.98
C THR A 335 14.15 -5.82 -13.47
N THR A 336 14.87 -5.58 -12.39
CA THR A 336 14.94 -4.29 -11.72
C THR A 336 16.39 -3.84 -11.67
N GLU A 337 16.67 -2.62 -12.13
CA GLU A 337 17.96 -1.96 -12.02
C GLU A 337 17.80 -0.75 -11.10
N ILE A 338 18.58 -0.67 -10.04
CA ILE A 338 18.60 0.42 -9.07
C ILE A 338 19.97 1.07 -9.14
N ASP A 339 20.02 2.30 -9.67
CA ASP A 339 21.22 3.15 -9.67
C ASP A 339 21.09 4.14 -8.51
N TYR A 340 22.02 4.11 -7.55
CA TYR A 340 21.92 4.93 -6.37
C TYR A 340 23.26 5.53 -5.93
N THR A 341 23.14 6.67 -5.27
CA THR A 341 24.21 7.27 -4.46
C THR A 341 23.62 7.53 -3.07
N ALA A 342 24.36 7.18 -2.02
CA ALA A 342 23.97 7.49 -0.66
C ALA A 342 25.18 7.86 0.18
N GLU A 343 25.03 8.89 1.02
CA GLU A 343 26.05 9.32 1.98
C GLU A 343 25.39 9.77 3.29
N GLY A 344 26.14 9.78 4.37
CA GLY A 344 25.65 10.21 5.67
C GLY A 344 26.29 9.46 6.83
N LEU A 345 25.54 9.34 7.91
CA LEU A 345 25.89 8.58 9.11
C LEU A 345 25.04 7.32 9.22
N TYR A 346 25.63 6.21 9.63
CA TYR A 346 24.91 4.96 9.85
C TYR A 346 25.23 4.37 11.24
N SER A 347 24.27 3.64 11.77
CA SER A 347 24.46 2.74 12.89
C SER A 347 23.78 1.41 12.63
N VAL A 348 24.38 0.30 13.04
CA VAL A 348 23.78 -1.03 12.86
C VAL A 348 22.76 -1.24 13.95
N CYS A 349 21.49 -1.04 13.61
CA CYS A 349 20.37 -1.11 14.55
C CYS A 349 19.05 -1.31 13.79
N ASN A 350 18.07 -2.00 14.41
CA ASN A 350 16.74 -2.18 13.85
C ASN A 350 15.66 -1.93 14.91
N GLU A 351 15.05 -0.75 14.88
CA GLU A 351 13.98 -0.35 15.80
C GLU A 351 12.70 -1.17 15.62
N ASP A 352 12.43 -1.70 14.42
CA ASP A 352 11.22 -2.49 14.10
C ASP A 352 11.08 -3.75 14.98
N ILE A 353 12.20 -4.24 15.50
CA ILE A 353 12.23 -5.40 16.42
C ILE A 353 12.53 -4.97 17.86
N GLY A 354 12.44 -3.67 18.17
CA GLY A 354 12.60 -3.11 19.51
C GLY A 354 14.04 -2.88 19.95
N GLU A 355 15.01 -2.86 19.04
CA GLU A 355 16.36 -2.45 19.37
C GLU A 355 16.38 -0.95 19.72
N GLN A 356 17.15 -0.60 20.73
CA GLN A 356 17.30 0.78 21.19
C GLN A 356 18.52 1.40 20.52
N CYS A 357 18.25 2.22 19.49
CA CYS A 357 19.30 2.82 18.68
C CYS A 357 19.87 4.08 19.35
N ALA A 358 21.17 4.29 19.19
CA ALA A 358 21.82 5.54 19.56
C ALA A 358 21.35 6.68 18.64
N PRO A 359 21.47 7.96 19.07
CA PRO A 359 21.26 9.11 18.19
C PRO A 359 22.03 8.98 16.87
N ALA A 360 21.39 9.38 15.77
CA ALA A 360 21.95 9.21 14.43
C ALA A 360 23.28 9.98 14.26
N SER A 361 23.45 11.12 14.94
CA SER A 361 24.68 11.92 14.97
C SER A 361 25.90 11.20 15.56
N LEU A 362 25.71 10.11 16.29
CA LEU A 362 26.80 9.26 16.79
C LEU A 362 27.14 8.11 15.84
N GLY A 363 26.51 8.04 14.66
CA GLY A 363 26.78 7.03 13.65
C GLY A 363 28.13 7.21 12.95
N GLU A 364 28.57 6.17 12.27
CA GLU A 364 29.79 6.18 11.45
C GLU A 364 29.50 6.75 10.08
N ALA A 365 30.43 7.53 9.53
CA ALA A 365 30.26 8.15 8.22
C ALA A 365 30.41 7.14 7.09
N PHE A 366 29.52 7.21 6.10
CA PHE A 366 29.61 6.41 4.88
C PHE A 366 29.36 7.25 3.63
N SER A 367 29.86 6.76 2.50
CA SER A 367 29.50 7.26 1.16
C SER A 367 29.61 6.09 0.20
N THR A 368 28.55 5.83 -0.55
CA THR A 368 28.46 4.70 -1.47
C THR A 368 27.74 5.09 -2.76
N ALA A 369 28.09 4.42 -3.84
CA ALA A 369 27.41 4.53 -5.13
C ALA A 369 27.50 3.18 -5.85
N ASP A 370 26.37 2.64 -6.26
CA ASP A 370 26.34 1.34 -6.95
C ASP A 370 25.13 1.21 -7.87
N VAL A 371 25.14 0.15 -8.69
CA VAL A 371 24.04 -0.26 -9.57
C VAL A 371 23.67 -1.69 -9.25
N LEU A 372 22.56 -1.89 -8.58
CA LEU A 372 22.04 -3.21 -8.27
C LEU A 372 21.13 -3.70 -9.40
N THR A 373 21.31 -4.94 -9.83
CA THR A 373 20.41 -5.60 -10.78
C THR A 373 19.80 -6.83 -10.13
N ILE A 374 18.47 -6.90 -10.14
CA ILE A 374 17.69 -7.98 -9.50
C ILE A 374 16.78 -8.58 -10.55
N ASN A 375 16.95 -9.87 -10.84
CA ASN A 375 16.02 -10.60 -11.69
C ASN A 375 15.18 -11.54 -10.84
N GLY A 376 13.86 -11.43 -10.98
CA GLY A 376 12.89 -12.21 -10.24
C GLY A 376 11.99 -13.02 -11.17
N VAL A 377 11.64 -14.23 -10.75
CA VAL A 377 10.63 -15.06 -11.41
C VAL A 377 9.66 -15.55 -10.33
N TYR A 378 8.40 -15.29 -10.52
CA TYR A 378 7.35 -15.95 -9.79
C TYR A 378 6.52 -16.82 -10.73
N SER A 379 6.23 -18.04 -10.34
CA SER A 379 5.33 -18.92 -11.08
C SER A 379 4.32 -19.56 -10.14
N PHE A 380 3.12 -19.85 -10.64
CA PHE A 380 2.09 -20.50 -9.84
C PHE A 380 1.25 -21.45 -10.67
N ILE A 381 0.65 -22.40 -9.95
CA ILE A 381 -0.43 -23.27 -10.41
C ILE A 381 -1.46 -23.39 -9.29
N ALA A 382 -2.73 -23.34 -9.64
CA ALA A 382 -3.85 -23.54 -8.71
C ALA A 382 -4.94 -24.40 -9.36
N TYR A 383 -5.51 -25.27 -8.58
CA TYR A 383 -6.63 -26.14 -8.97
C TYR A 383 -7.82 -25.83 -8.06
N ASP A 384 -8.86 -25.23 -8.64
CA ASP A 384 -10.10 -24.92 -7.95
C ASP A 384 -11.06 -26.09 -8.16
N TRP A 385 -11.18 -26.89 -7.11
CA TRP A 385 -11.99 -28.10 -7.09
C TRP A 385 -13.39 -27.82 -6.55
N LEU A 386 -14.39 -27.99 -7.39
CA LEU A 386 -15.79 -27.93 -7.00
C LEU A 386 -16.21 -29.31 -6.44
N ALA A 387 -15.84 -29.58 -5.18
CA ALA A 387 -16.09 -30.86 -4.51
C ALA A 387 -17.59 -31.18 -4.44
N THR A 388 -18.43 -30.17 -4.28
CA THR A 388 -19.91 -30.22 -4.45
C THR A 388 -20.36 -28.84 -4.97
N PRO A 389 -21.64 -28.69 -5.45
CA PRO A 389 -22.15 -27.36 -5.85
C PRO A 389 -22.08 -26.27 -4.75
N PHE A 390 -21.84 -26.68 -3.51
CA PHE A 390 -21.79 -25.79 -2.33
C PHE A 390 -20.43 -25.79 -1.64
N TRP A 391 -19.44 -26.52 -2.17
CA TRP A 391 -18.12 -26.64 -1.53
C TRP A 391 -17.02 -26.55 -2.56
N GLU A 392 -16.32 -25.45 -2.51
CA GLU A 392 -15.15 -25.17 -3.34
C GLU A 392 -13.86 -25.25 -2.50
N ILE A 393 -12.82 -25.85 -3.07
CA ILE A 393 -11.49 -25.98 -2.46
C ILE A 393 -10.48 -25.55 -3.51
N SER A 394 -9.64 -24.57 -3.18
CA SER A 394 -8.52 -24.17 -4.02
C SER A 394 -7.20 -24.74 -3.47
N LEU A 395 -6.46 -25.44 -4.32
CA LEU A 395 -5.16 -26.01 -4.03
C LEU A 395 -4.12 -25.30 -4.90
N GLY A 396 -3.24 -24.53 -4.26
CA GLY A 396 -2.28 -23.67 -4.95
C GLY A 396 -0.84 -23.94 -4.56
N LEU A 397 0.06 -23.74 -5.51
CA LEU A 397 1.49 -23.72 -5.29
C LEU A 397 2.08 -22.55 -6.08
N GLY A 398 2.66 -21.59 -5.38
CA GLY A 398 3.53 -20.55 -5.94
C GLY A 398 5.00 -20.93 -5.75
N ASN A 399 5.87 -20.32 -6.53
CA ASN A 399 7.31 -20.41 -6.34
C ASN A 399 7.96 -19.06 -6.70
N SER A 400 8.71 -18.49 -5.78
CA SER A 400 9.46 -17.25 -5.95
C SER A 400 10.94 -17.56 -6.07
N TYR A 401 11.58 -17.03 -7.11
CA TYR A 401 13.03 -17.07 -7.30
C TYR A 401 13.56 -15.69 -7.59
N ASN A 402 14.68 -15.31 -6.99
CA ASN A 402 15.47 -14.15 -7.41
C ASN A 402 16.96 -14.51 -7.47
N ASP A 403 17.71 -13.82 -8.32
CA ASP A 403 19.15 -14.03 -8.50
C ASP A 403 20.01 -13.15 -7.59
N PHE A 404 19.40 -12.20 -6.85
CA PHE A 404 20.13 -11.30 -6.00
C PHE A 404 20.74 -12.00 -4.77
N ASN A 405 19.93 -12.73 -4.00
CA ASN A 405 20.39 -13.56 -2.89
C ASN A 405 20.31 -15.07 -3.19
N GLY A 406 19.76 -15.45 -4.34
CA GLY A 406 19.63 -16.83 -4.79
C GLY A 406 18.46 -17.59 -4.17
N ASP A 407 17.53 -16.92 -3.51
CA ASP A 407 16.36 -17.54 -2.89
C ASP A 407 15.46 -18.23 -3.91
N ASN A 408 14.97 -19.42 -3.52
CA ASN A 408 14.03 -20.21 -4.29
C ASN A 408 13.00 -20.83 -3.33
N ILE A 409 11.86 -20.14 -3.17
CA ILE A 409 10.93 -20.40 -2.06
C ILE A 409 9.58 -20.87 -2.58
N PRO A 410 9.21 -22.16 -2.35
CA PRO A 410 7.87 -22.66 -2.64
C PRO A 410 6.85 -22.12 -1.64
N GLN A 411 5.68 -21.76 -2.14
CA GLN A 411 4.59 -21.14 -1.40
C GLN A 411 3.30 -21.94 -1.58
N PRO A 412 3.11 -23.05 -0.84
CA PRO A 412 1.86 -23.80 -0.86
C PRO A 412 0.74 -22.98 -0.21
N ARG A 413 -0.45 -23.06 -0.79
CA ARG A 413 -1.67 -22.37 -0.32
C ARG A 413 -2.88 -23.26 -0.51
N ILE A 414 -3.78 -23.25 0.47
CA ILE A 414 -5.03 -23.99 0.42
C ILE A 414 -6.12 -23.07 0.96
N SER A 415 -7.21 -22.95 0.23
CA SER A 415 -8.40 -22.27 0.70
C SER A 415 -9.65 -23.11 0.46
N SER A 416 -10.69 -22.88 1.25
CA SER A 416 -11.96 -23.61 1.19
C SER A 416 -13.11 -22.67 1.49
N ARG A 417 -14.16 -22.75 0.69
CA ARG A 417 -15.44 -22.06 0.84
C ARG A 417 -16.58 -23.08 0.83
N TYR A 418 -17.32 -23.13 1.93
CA TYR A 418 -18.44 -24.07 2.09
C TYR A 418 -19.75 -23.33 2.41
N GLU A 419 -20.69 -23.35 1.48
CA GLU A 419 -22.04 -22.82 1.65
C GLU A 419 -22.90 -23.83 2.43
N VAL A 420 -23.05 -23.59 3.74
CA VAL A 420 -23.87 -24.44 4.63
C VAL A 420 -25.34 -24.38 4.22
N ASN A 421 -25.79 -23.20 3.84
CA ASN A 421 -27.11 -22.90 3.27
C ASN A 421 -27.02 -21.50 2.59
N PRO A 422 -28.09 -21.01 1.92
CA PRO A 422 -28.04 -19.72 1.20
C PRO A 422 -27.64 -18.51 2.04
N SER A 423 -27.77 -18.59 3.37
CA SER A 423 -27.43 -17.48 4.27
C SER A 423 -26.08 -17.64 4.99
N TRP A 424 -25.53 -18.84 5.08
CA TRP A 424 -24.31 -19.11 5.84
C TRP A 424 -23.23 -19.73 4.99
N THR A 425 -22.05 -19.09 5.01
CA THR A 425 -20.84 -19.62 4.38
C THR A 425 -19.71 -19.71 5.40
N LEU A 426 -18.98 -20.82 5.36
CA LEU A 426 -17.74 -21.03 6.11
C LEU A 426 -16.57 -20.89 5.16
N THR A 427 -15.52 -20.18 5.60
CA THR A 427 -14.26 -20.04 4.87
C THR A 427 -13.09 -20.46 5.73
N ALA A 428 -12.10 -21.07 5.13
CA ALA A 428 -10.84 -21.38 5.81
C ALA A 428 -9.70 -21.30 4.79
N ALA A 429 -8.55 -20.77 5.21
CA ALA A 429 -7.36 -20.72 4.37
C ALA A 429 -6.09 -20.82 5.17
N VAL A 430 -5.07 -21.42 4.55
CA VAL A 430 -3.70 -21.46 5.03
C VAL A 430 -2.76 -21.26 3.85
N GLY A 431 -1.71 -20.47 4.03
CA GLY A 431 -0.75 -20.24 2.97
C GLY A 431 0.59 -19.70 3.46
N ARG A 432 1.66 -20.10 2.78
CA ARG A 432 2.97 -19.50 2.93
C ARG A 432 3.11 -18.35 1.95
N HIS A 433 3.63 -17.24 2.44
CA HIS A 433 3.84 -16.00 1.70
C HIS A 433 5.25 -15.50 1.94
N THR A 434 5.88 -14.87 0.95
CA THR A 434 7.23 -14.32 1.08
C THR A 434 7.32 -12.96 0.38
N GLN A 435 8.28 -12.14 0.81
CA GLN A 435 8.50 -10.81 0.27
C GLN A 435 9.98 -10.53 0.12
N PHE A 436 10.38 -9.89 -0.99
CA PHE A 436 11.73 -9.39 -1.17
C PHE A 436 11.98 -8.18 -0.26
N ILE A 437 13.12 -8.16 0.46
CA ILE A 437 13.55 -7.03 1.28
C ILE A 437 13.89 -5.86 0.38
N ARG A 438 13.21 -4.71 0.55
CA ARG A 438 13.39 -3.52 -0.30
C ARG A 438 14.17 -2.39 0.37
N GLU A 439 14.34 -2.48 1.68
CA GLU A 439 15.02 -1.43 2.43
C GLU A 439 16.49 -1.36 2.05
N PHE A 440 16.90 -0.17 1.59
CA PHE A 440 18.28 0.11 1.15
C PHE A 440 19.32 -0.31 2.21
N ARG A 441 19.08 0.03 3.48
CA ARG A 441 20.00 -0.29 4.58
C ARG A 441 20.25 -1.79 4.77
N PHE A 442 19.35 -2.66 4.32
CA PHE A 442 19.51 -4.12 4.47
C PHE A 442 20.13 -4.77 3.22
N ILE A 443 19.81 -4.28 2.02
CA ILE A 443 20.25 -4.89 0.76
C ILE A 443 21.60 -4.37 0.25
N SER A 444 22.09 -3.27 0.80
CA SER A 444 23.40 -2.72 0.46
C SER A 444 24.54 -3.63 0.94
N ASP A 445 25.74 -3.44 0.38
CA ASP A 445 26.94 -4.08 0.88
C ASP A 445 27.36 -3.54 2.27
N ALA A 446 28.18 -4.32 2.99
CA ALA A 446 28.75 -3.86 4.26
C ALA A 446 29.60 -2.59 4.05
N PRO A 447 29.61 -1.64 5.00
CA PRO A 447 29.10 -1.76 6.38
C PRO A 447 27.59 -1.51 6.56
N LEU A 448 26.89 -1.05 5.52
CA LEU A 448 25.50 -0.61 5.62
C LEU A 448 24.52 -1.76 5.74
N GLY A 449 24.74 -2.86 5.03
CA GLY A 449 23.77 -3.93 4.90
C GLY A 449 24.39 -5.31 4.70
N ASN A 450 23.52 -6.26 4.33
CA ASN A 450 23.89 -7.63 4.03
C ASN A 450 23.04 -8.14 2.84
N PRO A 451 23.57 -8.12 1.61
CA PRO A 451 22.84 -8.55 0.42
C PRO A 451 22.54 -10.06 0.40
N LYS A 452 23.02 -10.84 1.40
CA LYS A 452 22.75 -12.26 1.54
C LYS A 452 21.61 -12.59 2.50
N LEU A 453 20.88 -11.57 2.97
CA LEU A 453 19.70 -11.80 3.78
C LEU A 453 18.67 -12.62 3.02
N GLU A 454 18.12 -13.64 3.68
CA GLU A 454 17.00 -14.42 3.15
C GLU A 454 15.71 -13.56 3.15
N GLN A 455 14.80 -13.87 2.25
CA GLN A 455 13.51 -13.20 2.24
C GLN A 455 12.71 -13.54 3.50
N PRO A 456 12.10 -12.55 4.18
CA PRO A 456 11.12 -12.85 5.22
C PRO A 456 9.94 -13.61 4.62
N ASP A 457 9.43 -14.54 5.41
CA ASP A 457 8.25 -15.30 5.03
C ASP A 457 7.22 -15.38 6.18
N ALA A 458 5.96 -15.62 5.81
CA ALA A 458 4.87 -15.69 6.76
C ALA A 458 3.92 -16.84 6.44
N MET A 459 3.55 -17.59 7.48
CA MET A 459 2.43 -18.53 7.43
C MET A 459 1.16 -17.83 7.89
N HIS A 460 0.16 -17.78 7.03
CA HIS A 460 -1.15 -17.22 7.35
C HIS A 460 -2.18 -18.31 7.55
N TYR A 461 -2.96 -18.21 8.63
CA TYR A 461 -4.08 -19.07 8.95
C TYR A 461 -5.31 -18.19 9.15
N VAL A 462 -6.39 -18.45 8.43
CA VAL A 462 -7.64 -17.69 8.50
C VAL A 462 -8.83 -18.64 8.52
N VAL A 463 -9.79 -18.36 9.41
CA VAL A 463 -11.10 -19.00 9.44
C VAL A 463 -12.16 -17.92 9.49
N GLY A 464 -13.17 -18.02 8.62
CA GLY A 464 -14.21 -17.03 8.47
C GLY A 464 -15.61 -17.62 8.48
N PHE A 465 -16.58 -16.79 8.91
CA PHE A 465 -18.01 -17.05 8.89
C PHE A 465 -18.68 -15.87 8.21
N GLU A 466 -19.37 -16.11 7.11
CA GLU A 466 -20.16 -15.09 6.42
C GLU A 466 -21.65 -15.40 6.64
N TYR A 467 -22.41 -14.34 6.89
CA TYR A 467 -23.85 -14.44 7.06
C TYR A 467 -24.57 -13.36 6.26
N GLU A 468 -25.42 -13.77 5.36
CA GLU A 468 -26.30 -12.94 4.56
C GLU A 468 -27.74 -13.07 5.10
N LEU A 469 -28.22 -12.01 5.76
CA LEU A 469 -29.58 -11.98 6.27
C LEU A 469 -30.59 -11.83 5.12
N ASP A 470 -30.31 -10.91 4.23
CA ASP A 470 -31.03 -10.61 3.00
C ASP A 470 -30.10 -9.84 2.05
N ASP A 471 -30.57 -9.43 0.88
CA ASP A 471 -29.80 -8.67 -0.11
C ASP A 471 -29.26 -7.32 0.43
N SER A 472 -29.72 -6.88 1.61
CA SER A 472 -29.36 -5.58 2.19
C SER A 472 -28.39 -5.66 3.35
N ILE A 473 -28.32 -6.78 4.07
CA ILE A 473 -27.50 -6.92 5.29
C ILE A 473 -26.66 -8.17 5.19
N SER A 474 -25.35 -7.97 5.27
CA SER A 474 -24.36 -9.04 5.37
C SER A 474 -23.44 -8.83 6.56
N SER A 475 -22.92 -9.89 7.10
CA SER A 475 -21.90 -9.84 8.15
C SER A 475 -20.80 -10.88 7.91
N LYS A 476 -19.59 -10.55 8.37
CA LYS A 476 -18.40 -11.40 8.28
C LYS A 476 -17.68 -11.39 9.62
N LEU A 477 -17.31 -12.56 10.10
CA LEU A 477 -16.43 -12.76 11.26
C LEU A 477 -15.22 -13.55 10.80
N GLU A 478 -14.03 -13.06 11.06
CA GLU A 478 -12.79 -13.75 10.77
C GLU A 478 -11.91 -13.85 12.02
N VAL A 479 -11.24 -14.99 12.15
CA VAL A 479 -10.17 -15.23 13.12
C VAL A 479 -8.92 -15.54 12.33
N TYR A 480 -7.81 -14.90 12.66
CA TYR A 480 -6.54 -15.10 11.95
C TYR A 480 -5.36 -15.26 12.89
N TYR A 481 -4.35 -15.94 12.38
CA TYR A 481 -3.01 -16.02 12.96
C TYR A 481 -1.97 -15.91 11.84
N LYS A 482 -0.94 -15.10 12.05
CA LYS A 482 0.24 -14.96 11.19
C LYS A 482 1.47 -15.30 12.01
N ASP A 483 2.32 -16.15 11.46
CA ASP A 483 3.64 -16.48 11.97
C ASP A 483 4.67 -16.00 10.95
N ILE A 484 5.57 -15.12 11.37
CA ILE A 484 6.51 -14.41 10.48
C ILE A 484 7.92 -14.80 10.87
N GLU A 485 8.69 -15.31 9.91
CA GLU A 485 10.07 -15.76 10.09
C GLU A 485 11.03 -14.92 9.24
N ASN A 486 12.33 -15.05 9.52
CA ASN A 486 13.43 -14.42 8.79
C ASN A 486 13.41 -12.89 8.80
N LEU A 487 12.82 -12.26 9.81
CA LEU A 487 12.94 -10.81 9.99
C LEU A 487 14.40 -10.45 10.34
N VAL A 488 14.77 -9.21 10.02
CA VAL A 488 16.14 -8.72 10.14
C VAL A 488 16.43 -8.23 11.56
N ALA A 489 17.56 -8.64 12.12
CA ALA A 489 18.12 -8.14 13.39
C ALA A 489 19.55 -7.63 13.18
N SER A 490 19.98 -6.67 14.00
CA SER A 490 21.38 -6.25 14.03
C SER A 490 22.30 -7.36 14.54
N ASN A 491 23.52 -7.43 14.00
CA ASN A 491 24.52 -8.39 14.43
C ASN A 491 25.44 -7.78 15.48
N PRO A 492 25.36 -8.17 16.76
CA PRO A 492 26.21 -7.61 17.82
C PRO A 492 27.70 -7.99 17.67
N ASN A 493 28.02 -8.94 16.78
CA ASN A 493 29.40 -9.33 16.47
C ASN A 493 29.99 -8.59 15.26
N PHE A 494 29.21 -7.70 14.63
CA PHE A 494 29.73 -6.87 13.56
C PHE A 494 30.80 -5.93 14.11
N ASP A 495 32.01 -5.99 13.56
CA ASP A 495 33.16 -5.17 13.94
C ASP A 495 33.93 -4.79 12.68
N GLU A 496 33.71 -3.58 12.19
CA GLU A 496 34.41 -3.08 11.00
C GLU A 496 35.90 -2.77 11.24
N SER A 497 36.32 -2.60 12.50
CA SER A 497 37.72 -2.31 12.84
C SER A 497 38.69 -3.39 12.40
N ILE A 498 38.22 -4.63 12.24
CA ILE A 498 39.00 -5.76 11.73
C ILE A 498 39.05 -5.81 10.19
N GLY A 499 38.42 -4.83 9.51
CA GLY A 499 38.29 -4.71 8.07
C GLY A 499 37.09 -5.50 7.53
N LEU A 500 36.28 -4.88 6.67
CA LEU A 500 35.01 -5.42 6.18
C LEU A 500 35.13 -6.82 5.54
N ALA A 501 36.26 -7.15 4.94
CA ALA A 501 36.50 -8.49 4.37
C ALA A 501 36.59 -9.62 5.43
N ASN A 502 36.83 -9.27 6.68
CA ASN A 502 36.94 -10.20 7.82
C ASN A 502 35.79 -10.08 8.81
N ALA A 503 35.02 -8.99 8.74
CA ALA A 503 33.89 -8.74 9.62
C ALA A 503 32.72 -9.68 9.29
N GLU A 504 31.95 -10.06 10.30
CA GLU A 504 30.63 -10.64 10.10
C GLU A 504 29.70 -9.60 9.48
N PRO A 505 28.61 -10.00 8.80
CA PRO A 505 27.68 -9.02 8.22
C PRO A 505 26.97 -8.21 9.33
N PRO A 506 26.62 -6.95 9.07
CA PRO A 506 25.97 -6.09 10.07
C PRO A 506 24.56 -6.53 10.45
N TYR A 507 23.85 -7.21 9.55
CA TYR A 507 22.50 -7.70 9.77
C TYR A 507 22.35 -9.19 9.49
N LEU A 508 21.45 -9.85 10.24
CA LEU A 508 21.12 -11.27 10.16
C LEU A 508 19.61 -11.51 10.14
N ASN A 509 19.15 -12.61 9.55
CA ASN A 509 17.76 -13.08 9.69
C ASN A 509 17.57 -13.74 11.06
N LYS A 510 17.53 -12.94 12.12
CA LYS A 510 17.48 -13.37 13.52
C LYS A 510 16.38 -12.65 14.31
N ALA A 511 15.27 -12.39 13.66
CA ALA A 511 14.06 -11.96 14.32
C ALA A 511 12.83 -12.66 13.74
N THR A 512 11.79 -12.75 14.55
CA THR A 512 10.48 -13.33 14.19
C THR A 512 9.35 -12.42 14.60
N GLY A 513 8.16 -12.68 14.08
CA GLY A 513 6.97 -11.92 14.44
C GLY A 513 5.74 -12.80 14.49
N GLU A 514 4.78 -12.44 15.33
CA GLU A 514 3.45 -13.03 15.33
C GLU A 514 2.36 -11.96 15.35
N ALA A 515 1.25 -12.25 14.69
CA ALA A 515 0.07 -11.41 14.76
C ALA A 515 -1.19 -12.29 14.74
N TYR A 516 -2.14 -12.00 15.63
CA TYR A 516 -3.40 -12.71 15.67
C TYR A 516 -4.55 -11.79 16.06
N GLY A 517 -5.76 -12.17 15.65
CA GLY A 517 -6.91 -11.34 15.95
C GLY A 517 -8.23 -11.92 15.52
N VAL A 518 -9.27 -11.17 15.87
CA VAL A 518 -10.66 -11.42 15.51
C VAL A 518 -11.24 -10.15 14.91
N GLU A 519 -11.86 -10.28 13.74
CA GLU A 519 -12.46 -9.18 13.00
C GLU A 519 -13.93 -9.44 12.73
N PHE A 520 -14.76 -8.43 12.95
CA PHE A 520 -16.17 -8.46 12.63
C PHE A 520 -16.54 -7.28 11.75
N LEU A 521 -17.27 -7.56 10.68
CA LEU A 521 -17.86 -6.56 9.79
C LEU A 521 -19.36 -6.81 9.68
N LEU A 522 -20.16 -5.77 9.87
CA LEU A 522 -21.58 -5.73 9.53
C LEU A 522 -21.77 -4.68 8.44
N ASN A 523 -22.22 -5.08 7.27
CA ASN A 523 -22.46 -4.20 6.13
C ASN A 523 -23.96 -4.10 5.85
N LYS A 524 -24.43 -2.88 5.60
CA LYS A 524 -25.78 -2.58 5.14
C LYS A 524 -25.75 -1.90 3.79
N ASN A 525 -26.35 -2.54 2.79
CA ASN A 525 -26.58 -1.95 1.47
C ASN A 525 -27.73 -0.93 1.51
N LEU A 526 -27.75 -0.02 0.57
CA LEU A 526 -28.82 0.96 0.43
C LEU A 526 -30.11 0.29 -0.02
N THR A 527 -31.08 0.20 0.87
CA THR A 527 -32.42 -0.35 0.57
C THR A 527 -33.50 0.71 0.58
N ASP A 528 -33.46 1.63 1.53
CA ASP A 528 -34.38 2.77 1.63
C ASP A 528 -33.60 4.09 1.50
N LYS A 529 -33.06 4.52 2.64
CA LYS A 529 -32.32 5.78 2.76
C LYS A 529 -30.99 5.65 3.46
N TRP A 530 -30.70 4.49 4.08
CA TRP A 530 -29.50 4.25 4.86
C TRP A 530 -28.62 3.18 4.24
N TYR A 531 -27.33 3.46 4.20
CA TYR A 531 -26.29 2.47 3.95
C TYR A 531 -25.07 2.75 4.84
N GLY A 532 -24.21 1.78 4.99
CA GLY A 532 -22.99 1.93 5.77
C GLY A 532 -22.51 0.61 6.33
N TRP A 533 -21.56 0.68 7.23
CA TRP A 533 -21.03 -0.51 7.90
C TRP A 533 -20.54 -0.19 9.31
N PHE A 534 -20.47 -1.23 10.09
CA PHE A 534 -19.80 -1.25 11.38
C PHE A 534 -18.71 -2.30 11.34
N SER A 535 -17.49 -1.96 11.71
CA SER A 535 -16.39 -2.89 11.86
C SER A 535 -15.76 -2.80 13.23
N VAL A 536 -15.36 -3.95 13.77
CA VAL A 536 -14.56 -4.04 14.99
C VAL A 536 -13.50 -5.11 14.81
N ALA A 537 -12.27 -4.79 15.18
CA ALA A 537 -11.15 -5.72 15.22
C ALA A 537 -10.51 -5.69 16.60
N TYR A 538 -10.17 -6.88 17.09
CA TYR A 538 -9.24 -7.07 18.20
C TYR A 538 -8.03 -7.82 17.68
N SER A 539 -6.82 -7.29 17.94
CA SER A 539 -5.58 -7.90 17.49
C SER A 539 -4.45 -7.68 18.48
N GLN A 540 -3.47 -8.58 18.42
CA GLN A 540 -2.17 -8.42 19.06
C GLN A 540 -1.08 -8.75 18.06
N THR A 541 0.03 -8.02 18.13
CA THR A 541 1.19 -8.28 17.29
C THR A 541 2.48 -8.05 18.06
N LYS A 542 3.42 -8.97 17.88
CA LYS A 542 4.70 -9.02 18.61
C LYS A 542 5.86 -9.24 17.67
N ARG A 543 7.05 -8.86 18.15
CA ARG A 543 8.33 -9.15 17.50
C ARG A 543 9.27 -9.75 18.53
N THR A 544 10.09 -10.71 18.10
CA THR A 544 11.09 -11.38 18.93
C THR A 544 12.45 -11.26 18.27
N ASN A 545 13.41 -10.67 18.98
CA ASN A 545 14.81 -10.71 18.60
C ASN A 545 15.40 -12.03 19.12
N GLU A 546 15.75 -12.96 18.23
CA GLU A 546 16.28 -14.28 18.61
C GLU A 546 17.68 -14.22 19.25
N ILE A 547 18.47 -13.16 18.95
CA ILE A 547 19.82 -12.99 19.48
C ILE A 547 19.76 -12.66 20.97
N THR A 548 18.88 -11.72 21.34
CA THR A 548 18.70 -11.28 22.74
C THR A 548 17.64 -12.09 23.48
N SER A 549 16.81 -12.85 22.75
CA SER A 549 15.60 -13.51 23.26
C SER A 549 14.57 -12.54 23.85
N GLN A 550 14.59 -11.29 23.41
CA GLN A 550 13.64 -10.27 23.83
C GLN A 550 12.39 -10.32 22.93
N GLU A 551 11.23 -10.43 23.57
CA GLU A 551 9.91 -10.28 22.93
C GLU A 551 9.34 -8.93 23.32
N ILE A 552 8.81 -8.19 22.33
CA ILE A 552 8.15 -6.90 22.52
C ILE A 552 6.79 -6.86 21.81
N ASP A 553 5.88 -6.02 22.29
CA ASP A 553 4.73 -5.64 21.50
C ASP A 553 5.21 -4.75 20.33
N TYR A 554 4.73 -5.03 19.11
CA TYR A 554 5.14 -4.29 17.92
C TYR A 554 4.59 -2.86 17.96
N GLU A 555 5.33 -1.89 17.45
CA GLU A 555 4.93 -0.47 17.49
C GLU A 555 3.54 -0.20 16.87
N LEU A 556 3.14 -0.97 15.86
CA LEU A 556 1.83 -0.89 15.21
C LEU A 556 0.76 -1.75 15.89
N ASP A 557 1.04 -2.34 17.06
CA ASP A 557 0.03 -3.04 17.85
C ASP A 557 -1.08 -2.07 18.30
N ARG A 558 -2.29 -2.29 17.79
CA ARG A 558 -3.51 -1.54 18.13
C ARG A 558 -4.60 -2.55 18.51
N PRO A 559 -4.66 -2.97 19.78
CA PRO A 559 -5.58 -4.03 20.20
C PRO A 559 -7.02 -3.82 19.75
N TRP A 560 -7.52 -2.60 19.78
CA TRP A 560 -8.88 -2.31 19.35
C TRP A 560 -8.91 -1.30 18.22
N VAL A 561 -9.60 -1.68 17.13
CA VAL A 561 -9.97 -0.77 16.04
C VAL A 561 -11.47 -0.91 15.80
N VAL A 562 -12.19 0.21 15.86
CA VAL A 562 -13.64 0.26 15.66
C VAL A 562 -13.96 1.35 14.65
N ASN A 563 -14.75 1.01 13.63
CA ASN A 563 -15.24 1.99 12.66
C ASN A 563 -16.75 1.88 12.51
N LEU A 564 -17.39 3.03 12.41
CA LEU A 564 -18.80 3.17 12.07
C LEU A 564 -18.92 4.17 10.92
N VAL A 565 -19.39 3.70 9.80
CA VAL A 565 -19.72 4.52 8.63
C VAL A 565 -21.23 4.45 8.41
N ALA A 566 -21.88 5.60 8.38
CA ALA A 566 -23.32 5.70 8.19
C ALA A 566 -23.62 6.83 7.21
N SER A 567 -24.35 6.52 6.15
CA SER A 567 -24.76 7.46 5.14
C SER A 567 -26.27 7.46 4.98
N TYR A 568 -26.86 8.66 4.91
CA TYR A 568 -28.28 8.89 4.81
C TYR A 568 -28.62 9.62 3.51
N GLN A 569 -29.33 8.97 2.62
CA GLN A 569 -29.87 9.55 1.40
C GLN A 569 -31.19 10.27 1.72
N LYS A 570 -31.12 11.59 1.90
CA LYS A 570 -32.32 12.40 2.20
C LYS A 570 -33.31 12.39 1.04
N ASN A 571 -32.80 12.55 -0.17
CA ASN A 571 -33.54 12.50 -1.44
C ASN A 571 -32.54 12.21 -2.57
N GLU A 572 -32.99 12.15 -3.82
CA GLU A 572 -32.16 11.87 -5.00
C GLU A 572 -30.97 12.85 -5.20
N LYS A 573 -31.03 14.02 -4.59
CA LYS A 573 -30.03 15.08 -4.72
C LYS A 573 -29.12 15.26 -3.53
N THR A 574 -29.52 14.81 -2.34
CA THR A 574 -28.80 15.17 -1.11
C THR A 574 -28.56 13.96 -0.24
N SER A 575 -27.30 13.74 0.13
CA SER A 575 -26.90 12.75 1.10
C SER A 575 -26.02 13.35 2.21
N TYR A 576 -26.05 12.71 3.36
CA TYR A 576 -25.22 13.01 4.54
C TYR A 576 -24.47 11.78 4.94
N GLY A 577 -23.20 11.92 5.24
CA GLY A 577 -22.34 10.85 5.74
C GLY A 577 -21.70 11.20 7.07
N PHE A 578 -21.51 10.17 7.90
CA PHE A 578 -20.76 10.22 9.15
C PHE A 578 -19.81 9.03 9.19
N LYS A 579 -18.55 9.27 9.58
CA LYS A 579 -17.56 8.23 9.90
C LYS A 579 -17.02 8.49 11.29
N TRP A 580 -17.19 7.53 12.18
CA TRP A 580 -16.53 7.53 13.46
C TRP A 580 -15.52 6.40 13.52
N ARG A 581 -14.30 6.74 13.93
CA ARG A 581 -13.20 5.81 14.11
C ARG A 581 -12.67 5.90 15.52
N TYR A 582 -12.39 4.74 16.10
CA TYR A 582 -11.66 4.57 17.35
C TYR A 582 -10.54 3.55 17.13
N GLN A 583 -9.35 3.82 17.68
CA GLN A 583 -8.28 2.85 17.78
C GLN A 583 -7.51 3.01 19.09
N SER A 584 -6.96 1.92 19.62
CA SER A 584 -6.03 1.95 20.75
C SER A 584 -4.83 2.85 20.41
N GLY A 585 -4.31 3.56 21.41
CA GLY A 585 -3.18 4.46 21.23
C GLY A 585 -1.92 3.75 20.70
N SER A 586 -1.01 4.51 20.13
CA SER A 586 0.31 4.05 19.69
C SER A 586 1.14 3.58 20.86
N LEU A 587 2.01 2.61 20.63
CA LEU A 587 3.06 2.25 21.57
C LEU A 587 4.25 3.19 21.38
N ILE A 588 4.91 3.49 22.47
CA ILE A 588 6.16 4.24 22.51
C ILE A 588 7.13 3.61 23.51
N THR A 589 8.41 3.80 23.27
CA THR A 589 9.48 3.51 24.24
C THR A 589 9.66 4.73 25.14
N PRO A 590 9.42 4.63 26.47
CA PRO A 590 9.58 5.76 27.36
C PRO A 590 11.05 6.15 27.51
N ILE A 591 11.31 7.45 27.64
CA ILE A 591 12.65 7.98 27.96
C ILE A 591 12.68 8.29 29.46
N ASN A 592 13.64 7.70 30.17
CA ASN A 592 13.81 7.77 31.62
C ASN A 592 14.85 8.81 32.06
N GLY A 593 15.55 9.43 31.14
CA GLY A 593 16.59 10.43 31.35
C GLY A 593 17.53 10.46 30.17
N ALA A 594 18.66 11.16 30.30
CA ALA A 594 19.66 11.20 29.24
C ALA A 594 21.08 11.33 29.84
N VAL A 595 22.08 10.94 29.04
CA VAL A 595 23.50 11.09 29.36
C VAL A 595 24.09 12.14 28.45
N PRO A 596 24.71 13.22 28.98
CA PRO A 596 25.40 14.21 28.15
C PRO A 596 26.67 13.57 27.54
N LEU A 597 26.88 13.78 26.25
CA LEU A 597 28.02 13.24 25.49
C LEU A 597 28.76 14.36 24.75
N ASP A 598 30.07 14.14 24.55
CA ASP A 598 30.92 14.95 23.68
C ASP A 598 30.80 14.52 22.20
N GLU A 599 31.49 15.18 21.28
CA GLU A 599 31.53 14.90 19.84
C GLU A 599 32.05 13.45 19.52
N ASN A 600 32.72 12.80 20.46
CA ASN A 600 33.23 11.44 20.31
C ASN A 600 32.32 10.39 21.00
N GLY A 601 31.12 10.80 21.45
CA GLY A 601 30.19 9.93 22.14
C GLY A 601 30.62 9.52 23.56
N GLN A 602 31.60 10.27 24.17
CA GLN A 602 32.03 10.00 25.54
C GLN A 602 31.26 10.87 26.54
N PRO A 603 31.01 10.38 27.77
CA PRO A 603 30.32 11.15 28.80
C PRO A 603 30.96 12.51 29.02
N ASP A 604 30.19 13.57 28.85
CA ASP A 604 30.62 14.97 29.02
C ASP A 604 30.02 15.55 30.31
N SER A 605 30.88 16.11 31.15
CA SER A 605 30.45 16.82 32.37
C SER A 605 30.49 18.33 32.22
N SER A 606 30.66 18.84 31.01
CA SER A 606 30.60 20.29 30.72
C SER A 606 29.16 20.80 30.89
N ASN A 607 29.03 22.15 30.95
CA ASN A 607 27.70 22.76 31.00
C ASN A 607 27.01 22.84 29.61
N ASP A 608 27.73 22.48 28.55
CA ASP A 608 27.23 22.50 27.17
C ASP A 608 27.79 21.30 26.40
N PRO A 609 27.23 20.09 26.64
CA PRO A 609 27.60 18.86 25.93
C PRO A 609 27.23 18.98 24.45
N TYR A 610 27.85 18.14 23.60
CA TYR A 610 27.55 18.12 22.18
C TYR A 610 26.08 17.65 21.96
N ILE A 611 25.72 16.50 22.51
CA ILE A 611 24.36 15.95 22.49
C ILE A 611 24.01 15.27 23.82
N TYR A 612 22.75 14.87 23.96
CA TYR A 612 22.27 14.02 25.04
C TYR A 612 21.80 12.68 24.47
N ASN A 613 22.38 11.55 24.93
CA ASN A 613 21.93 10.21 24.58
C ASN A 613 20.80 9.79 25.51
N PRO A 614 19.57 9.54 24.99
CA PRO A 614 18.44 9.15 25.82
C PRO A 614 18.64 7.81 26.49
N ILE A 615 18.23 7.70 27.75
CA ILE A 615 18.14 6.44 28.49
C ILE A 615 16.73 5.92 28.30
N TYR A 616 16.58 4.95 27.43
CA TYR A 616 15.29 4.34 27.15
C TYR A 616 14.83 3.43 28.30
N GLY A 617 13.52 3.35 28.48
CA GLY A 617 12.87 2.30 29.25
C GLY A 617 12.72 1.03 28.42
N GLU A 618 11.81 0.15 28.82
CA GLU A 618 11.48 -1.05 28.04
C GLU A 618 10.84 -0.66 26.69
N SER A 619 11.30 -1.29 25.61
CA SER A 619 10.85 -0.97 24.26
C SER A 619 9.33 -1.18 24.11
N ASN A 620 8.65 -0.20 23.51
CA ASN A 620 7.21 -0.20 23.24
C ASN A 620 6.32 -0.47 24.49
N SER A 621 6.82 -0.17 25.71
CA SER A 621 6.13 -0.51 26.95
C SER A 621 5.03 0.49 27.36
N GLN A 622 4.98 1.67 26.78
CA GLN A 622 3.97 2.68 27.10
C GLN A 622 3.01 2.88 25.92
N ARG A 623 1.71 2.88 26.22
CA ARG A 623 0.67 3.14 25.25
C ARG A 623 0.12 4.55 25.43
N LEU A 624 0.05 5.32 24.34
CA LEU A 624 -0.57 6.64 24.28
C LEU A 624 -2.09 6.56 24.49
N SER A 625 -2.72 7.72 24.68
CA SER A 625 -4.19 7.80 24.75
C SER A 625 -4.83 7.29 23.45
N PRO A 626 -6.04 6.68 23.54
CA PRO A 626 -6.72 6.21 22.36
C PRO A 626 -7.02 7.33 21.36
N PHE A 627 -6.82 7.03 20.08
CA PHE A 627 -7.25 7.88 18.98
C PHE A 627 -8.75 7.71 18.72
N HIS A 628 -9.49 8.81 18.55
CA HIS A 628 -10.82 8.74 17.96
C HIS A 628 -11.18 10.03 17.22
N ARG A 629 -11.96 9.89 16.14
CA ARG A 629 -12.31 10.98 15.24
C ARG A 629 -13.71 10.78 14.69
N LEU A 630 -14.46 11.86 14.55
CA LEU A 630 -15.74 11.90 13.83
C LEU A 630 -15.59 12.81 12.62
N ASP A 631 -15.89 12.28 11.45
CA ASP A 631 -15.91 13.00 10.20
C ASP A 631 -17.33 13.12 9.67
N PHE A 632 -17.62 14.22 8.98
CA PHE A 632 -18.92 14.52 8.39
C PHE A 632 -18.77 14.87 6.91
N ARG A 633 -19.75 14.45 6.10
CA ARG A 633 -19.83 14.80 4.69
C ARG A 633 -21.25 15.11 4.29
N LEU A 634 -21.40 16.10 3.40
CA LEU A 634 -22.63 16.47 2.71
C LEU A 634 -22.35 16.45 1.21
N ASP A 635 -23.14 15.70 0.45
CA ASP A 635 -23.16 15.75 -1.02
C ASP A 635 -24.47 16.33 -1.50
N HIS A 636 -24.41 17.22 -2.50
CA HIS A 636 -25.59 17.84 -3.11
C HIS A 636 -25.46 17.95 -4.62
N LYS A 637 -26.30 17.22 -5.36
CA LYS A 637 -26.40 17.30 -6.82
C LYS A 637 -27.17 18.56 -7.20
N LEU A 638 -26.50 19.50 -7.85
CA LEU A 638 -27.12 20.70 -8.43
C LEU A 638 -27.85 20.34 -9.70
N SER A 639 -27.26 19.47 -10.53
CA SER A 639 -27.82 18.93 -11.77
C SER A 639 -27.23 17.54 -12.03
N ASP A 640 -27.62 16.89 -13.13
CA ASP A 640 -27.00 15.60 -13.53
C ASP A 640 -25.52 15.75 -13.93
N ARG A 641 -25.04 16.99 -14.12
CA ARG A 641 -23.67 17.30 -14.54
C ARG A 641 -22.87 18.09 -13.50
N SER A 642 -23.45 18.35 -12.33
CA SER A 642 -22.77 19.13 -11.28
C SER A 642 -23.17 18.70 -9.89
N GLU A 643 -22.17 18.47 -9.06
CA GLU A 643 -22.31 18.06 -7.66
C GLU A 643 -21.43 18.96 -6.79
N LEU A 644 -21.95 19.35 -5.63
CA LEU A 644 -21.21 20.00 -4.56
C LEU A 644 -21.01 19.01 -3.43
N TYR A 645 -19.85 19.04 -2.82
CA TYR A 645 -19.61 18.31 -1.57
C TYR A 645 -18.94 19.21 -0.53
N PHE A 646 -19.22 18.91 0.73
CA PHE A 646 -18.64 19.58 1.87
C PHE A 646 -18.24 18.53 2.90
N GLU A 647 -17.02 18.62 3.41
CA GLU A 647 -16.49 17.69 4.41
C GLU A 647 -15.95 18.44 5.62
N ILE A 648 -16.11 17.83 6.79
CA ILE A 648 -15.46 18.22 8.03
C ILE A 648 -14.74 16.98 8.57
N ILE A 649 -13.42 17.05 8.65
CA ILE A 649 -12.59 16.03 9.28
C ILE A 649 -12.36 16.47 10.72
N ASN A 650 -12.44 15.53 11.68
CA ASN A 650 -12.32 15.77 13.09
C ASN A 650 -13.36 16.80 13.62
N LEU A 651 -14.64 16.51 13.40
CA LEU A 651 -15.78 17.42 13.67
C LEU A 651 -15.81 17.99 15.10
N TYR A 652 -15.35 17.26 16.10
CA TYR A 652 -15.32 17.71 17.49
C TYR A 652 -13.93 18.18 17.96
N ASN A 653 -13.01 18.43 17.01
CA ASN A 653 -11.68 19.01 17.24
C ASN A 653 -10.90 18.32 18.37
N ARG A 654 -10.86 16.99 18.37
CA ARG A 654 -10.08 16.26 19.36
C ARG A 654 -8.59 16.36 19.05
N GLU A 655 -7.82 16.73 20.05
CA GLU A 655 -6.38 16.60 20.06
C GLU A 655 -6.00 15.14 20.30
N ASN A 656 -5.72 14.40 19.21
CA ASN A 656 -5.28 13.01 19.28
C ASN A 656 -3.75 12.99 19.38
N ILE A 657 -3.22 12.52 20.49
CA ILE A 657 -1.78 12.46 20.73
C ILE A 657 -1.17 11.35 19.86
N SER A 658 -0.20 11.70 19.02
CA SER A 658 0.54 10.79 18.13
C SER A 658 1.93 10.46 18.64
N GLY A 659 2.51 11.28 19.52
CA GLY A 659 3.84 11.12 20.07
C GLY A 659 4.16 12.20 21.11
N TYR A 660 5.43 12.30 21.45
CA TYR A 660 5.98 13.36 22.28
C TYR A 660 7.18 13.99 21.58
N SER A 661 7.30 15.31 21.63
CA SER A 661 8.53 16.05 21.39
C SER A 661 9.24 16.28 22.73
N TYR A 662 10.55 16.33 22.74
CA TYR A 662 11.35 16.52 23.94
C TYR A 662 12.27 17.74 23.74
N ASN A 663 12.57 18.45 24.84
CA ASN A 663 13.63 19.43 24.86
C ASN A 663 15.03 18.75 24.75
N ARG A 664 16.10 19.54 24.57
CA ARG A 664 17.47 19.08 24.33
C ARG A 664 17.97 17.99 25.28
N ASP A 665 17.66 18.09 26.58
CA ASP A 665 18.16 17.19 27.63
C ASP A 665 17.17 16.12 28.08
N TYR A 666 16.02 15.98 27.37
CA TYR A 666 14.94 15.03 27.62
C TYR A 666 14.27 15.18 29.00
N THR A 667 14.40 16.34 29.67
CA THR A 667 13.77 16.60 30.96
C THR A 667 12.33 17.07 30.84
N GLU A 668 11.96 17.69 29.74
CA GLU A 668 10.61 18.18 29.44
C GLU A 668 10.11 17.55 28.15
N LYS A 669 8.81 17.31 28.06
CA LYS A 669 8.16 16.77 26.86
C LYS A 669 6.84 17.46 26.60
N GLU A 670 6.52 17.61 25.33
CA GLU A 670 5.26 18.15 24.83
C GLU A 670 4.50 17.13 23.99
N ASP A 671 3.17 17.22 23.99
CA ASP A 671 2.31 16.35 23.20
C ASP A 671 2.36 16.73 21.72
N VAL A 672 2.74 15.80 20.86
CA VAL A 672 2.57 15.94 19.42
C VAL A 672 1.19 15.43 19.04
N THR A 673 0.34 16.32 18.49
CA THR A 673 -1.04 16.00 18.16
C THR A 673 -1.25 15.74 16.66
N SER A 674 -2.24 14.92 16.34
CA SER A 674 -2.72 14.73 14.97
C SER A 674 -3.47 15.98 14.49
N LEU A 675 -3.79 15.99 13.19
CA LEU A 675 -4.46 17.11 12.52
C LEU A 675 -5.70 17.63 13.27
N PRO A 676 -5.87 18.96 13.39
CA PRO A 676 -7.05 19.61 13.97
C PRO A 676 -8.29 19.41 13.07
N THR A 677 -9.36 20.16 13.34
CA THR A 677 -10.52 20.18 12.44
C THR A 677 -10.15 20.77 11.07
N ILE A 678 -10.40 20.01 10.01
CA ILE A 678 -10.18 20.44 8.61
C ILE A 678 -11.51 20.54 7.90
N PHE A 679 -11.71 21.65 7.20
CA PHE A 679 -12.89 21.89 6.35
C PHE A 679 -12.48 21.77 4.89
N SER A 680 -13.28 21.05 4.10
CA SER A 680 -13.13 20.99 2.65
C SER A 680 -14.46 21.22 1.96
N ILE A 681 -14.44 22.00 0.90
CA ILE A 681 -15.57 22.18 -0.02
C ILE A 681 -15.08 21.92 -1.43
N GLY A 682 -15.87 21.24 -2.22
CA GLY A 682 -15.51 20.95 -3.61
C GLY A 682 -16.72 20.82 -4.50
N THR A 683 -16.45 20.81 -5.80
CA THR A 683 -17.46 20.63 -6.84
C THR A 683 -16.93 19.73 -7.95
N LYS A 684 -17.80 18.88 -8.44
CA LYS A 684 -17.56 18.03 -9.61
C LYS A 684 -18.47 18.50 -10.76
N LEU A 685 -17.86 18.76 -11.92
CA LEU A 685 -18.52 19.28 -13.10
C LEU A 685 -18.25 18.35 -14.29
N VAL A 686 -19.28 18.02 -15.06
CA VAL A 686 -19.21 17.19 -16.28
C VAL A 686 -19.74 17.97 -17.46
N PHE A 687 -18.98 18.03 -18.56
CA PHE A 687 -19.29 18.79 -19.77
C PHE A 687 -19.48 17.90 -20.99
#